data_31406db4d9ad5306a69741c527554daf
#
_entry.id   31406db4d9ad5306a69741c527554daf
#
_cell.length_a   1.000
_cell.length_b   1.000
_cell.length_c   1.000
_cell.angle_alpha   90.00
_cell.angle_beta   90.00
_cell.angle_gamma   90.00
#
_symmetry.space_group_name_H-M   'P 1'
#
loop_
_entity.id
_entity.type
_entity.pdbx_description
1 polymer ?
#
loop_
_entity_poly.entity_id
_entity_poly.type
_entity_poly.pdbx_seq_one_letter_code
_entity_poly.pdbx_strand_id
1 'polypeptide(L)'
;MSERIEDNRIQRHRIEDQSLNTPRQTLPNVEVRVREPGADEPAARAWEAMLAMFSRNDSPARLLVLCLVMIIAGTYVGVRVNQSWIAVDDGILAQSAVRVLQGQLPHSDFVEIYTGGLGFIHAAAFRLFGVNLLSLRICVFLFFLAWVPSVYYIALRFTPPVTAGMVALLAIAWSFPNYEAAMPSWYNLFFATFGAAALLHYLEVRSRRWLFIAGLCGGISILIKVIGFYYIAGVLLFLAFVEQSDNENEQQGTEKNSWGYRTFSAGALLAFLGTLIYVLHRRLAAGEFYHFLLPSLATVGMILLGERKSGVGSRERFAALMRMVIPFICGTVIPIVIFLIPYALAGSVGGFFSGVTSSAIAHAINLAQARPAPPEYIVAVLPLVAFLIAGMYWKQFQGRVVGAAVALLAVVVIVRATQSEVVYSGVWFSVAMLTPVVVVWGVASILALRSRDRVSKLQREQLALLVALAATCTLVQYPFPVPIYLCYALPLTLLALVAIVTTVRKQRGTYVLASLVGLYLTFGVVSLIPRHLAEYSHAVAHRDLLRVPRGGLQIEDEPFFETLTIFLQQHAANGLMYAGNDCPELYFLTGLKNVTRDDDGAPPEEVLKALRSTGVKVVVIFDSPYFPSAQTSPEVLAEVMKRFPHSTRFGIFLVFWQD
;
A
#
# COMPACT_ATOMS: atom_id res chain seq x y z
N MET A 1 -38.30 55.91 -33.91
CA MET A 1 -38.44 54.48 -33.58
C MET A 1 -37.91 54.32 -32.18
N SER A 2 -38.58 54.96 -31.30
CA SER A 2 -38.23 55.20 -29.91
C SER A 2 -39.58 55.41 -29.21
N GLU A 3 -40.18 54.33 -28.75
CA GLU A 3 -41.40 54.30 -27.96
C GLU A 3 -41.83 52.84 -27.82
N ARG A 4 -41.19 52.10 -26.91
CA ARG A 4 -41.66 50.79 -26.40
C ARG A 4 -40.76 50.16 -25.31
N ILE A 5 -40.19 50.96 -24.43
CA ILE A 5 -39.40 50.42 -23.27
C ILE A 5 -39.76 51.19 -21.97
N GLU A 6 -40.96 51.63 -21.78
CA GLU A 6 -41.33 52.30 -20.52
C GLU A 6 -42.57 51.74 -19.81
N ASP A 7 -43.15 50.63 -20.29
CA ASP A 7 -44.43 50.13 -19.72
C ASP A 7 -44.34 48.86 -18.88
N ASN A 8 -43.15 48.46 -18.45
CA ASN A 8 -42.96 47.22 -17.64
C ASN A 8 -42.34 47.46 -16.24
N ARG A 9 -42.34 48.70 -15.72
CA ARG A 9 -41.83 49.01 -14.38
C ARG A 9 -42.90 49.48 -13.36
N ILE A 10 -44.16 49.54 -13.72
CA ILE A 10 -45.23 50.05 -12.84
C ILE A 10 -46.21 48.97 -12.35
N GLN A 11 -46.01 47.70 -12.61
CA GLN A 11 -46.90 46.63 -12.13
C GLN A 11 -46.34 45.76 -10.99
N ARG A 12 -45.25 46.17 -10.31
CA ARG A 12 -44.69 45.42 -9.18
C ARG A 12 -44.83 46.08 -7.80
N HIS A 13 -45.65 47.11 -7.65
CA HIS A 13 -45.76 47.82 -6.37
C HIS A 13 -47.24 48.00 -5.89
N ARG A 14 -48.09 46.98 -6.11
CA ARG A 14 -49.48 47.06 -5.60
C ARG A 14 -50.10 45.72 -5.32
N ILE A 15 -49.42 44.83 -4.52
CA ILE A 15 -50.05 43.73 -3.81
C ILE A 15 -49.27 43.51 -2.49
N GLU A 16 -49.43 44.48 -1.58
CA GLU A 16 -49.22 44.31 -0.14
C GLU A 16 -50.26 45.16 0.51
N ASP A 17 -51.33 44.57 0.92
CA ASP A 17 -52.25 44.89 2.03
C ASP A 17 -53.65 44.33 1.73
N GLN A 18 -53.87 43.10 2.17
CA GLN A 18 -55.15 42.64 2.68
C GLN A 18 -54.98 41.38 3.51
N SER A 19 -54.85 41.58 4.81
CA SER A 19 -55.04 40.57 5.84
C SER A 19 -56.50 40.14 5.86
N LEU A 20 -56.75 38.84 5.69
CA LEU A 20 -58.03 38.26 6.08
C LEU A 20 -57.80 36.97 6.86
N ASN A 21 -58.24 36.99 8.10
CA ASN A 21 -58.41 35.94 9.07
C ASN A 21 -59.07 34.68 8.46
N THR A 22 -58.38 33.57 8.53
CA THR A 22 -59.01 32.24 8.51
C THR A 22 -58.41 31.36 9.60
N PRO A 23 -59.20 30.59 10.37
CA PRO A 23 -58.70 29.86 11.53
C PRO A 23 -57.87 28.66 11.11
N ARG A 24 -56.68 28.51 11.73
CA ARG A 24 -55.81 27.33 11.62
C ARG A 24 -56.53 26.10 12.17
N GLN A 25 -56.90 25.18 11.31
CA GLN A 25 -57.18 23.79 11.71
C GLN A 25 -55.85 23.12 12.06
N THR A 26 -55.71 22.74 13.32
CA THR A 26 -54.62 21.92 13.84
C THR A 26 -54.74 20.51 13.26
N LEU A 27 -53.85 20.17 12.33
CA LEU A 27 -53.60 18.79 11.96
C LEU A 27 -52.86 18.08 13.11
N PRO A 28 -53.19 16.81 13.43
CA PRO A 28 -52.53 16.09 14.50
C PRO A 28 -51.03 15.86 14.16
N ASN A 29 -50.15 16.12 15.14
CA ASN A 29 -48.75 15.77 15.12
C ASN A 29 -48.61 14.27 14.89
N VAL A 30 -48.28 13.88 13.67
CA VAL A 30 -47.71 12.54 13.42
C VAL A 30 -46.25 12.62 13.83
N GLU A 31 -45.93 12.21 15.05
CA GLU A 31 -44.58 11.87 15.45
C GLU A 31 -44.10 10.73 14.52
N VAL A 32 -43.36 11.08 13.48
CA VAL A 32 -42.51 10.11 12.76
C VAL A 32 -41.41 9.76 13.74
N ARG A 33 -41.62 8.70 14.53
CA ARG A 33 -40.52 8.01 15.22
C ARG A 33 -39.57 7.49 14.15
N VAL A 34 -38.51 8.26 13.89
CA VAL A 34 -37.33 7.76 13.21
C VAL A 34 -36.80 6.64 14.10
N ARG A 35 -37.04 5.41 13.67
CA ARG A 35 -36.45 4.21 14.29
C ARG A 35 -34.94 4.38 14.20
N GLU A 36 -34.27 4.62 15.33
CA GLU A 36 -32.82 4.54 15.40
C GLU A 36 -32.39 3.18 14.85
N PRO A 37 -31.43 3.13 13.91
CA PRO A 37 -30.93 1.85 13.42
C PRO A 37 -30.36 1.05 14.61
N GLY A 38 -30.82 -0.18 14.75
CA GLY A 38 -30.41 -1.07 15.82
C GLY A 38 -28.89 -1.25 15.90
N ALA A 39 -28.43 -1.64 17.08
CA ALA A 39 -27.02 -1.75 17.46
C ALA A 39 -26.18 -2.75 16.63
N ASP A 40 -26.73 -3.39 15.60
CA ASP A 40 -26.20 -4.62 15.01
C ASP A 40 -25.51 -4.48 13.63
N GLU A 41 -25.22 -3.26 13.16
CA GLU A 41 -24.47 -3.08 11.90
C GLU A 41 -23.24 -2.17 12.05
N PRO A 42 -22.12 -2.67 12.62
CA PRO A 42 -20.88 -1.90 12.69
C PRO A 42 -20.31 -1.56 11.30
N ALA A 43 -20.56 -2.38 10.29
CA ALA A 43 -20.13 -2.14 8.91
C ALA A 43 -20.90 -0.99 8.25
N ALA A 44 -22.23 -0.89 8.45
CA ALA A 44 -23.04 0.21 7.93
C ALA A 44 -22.63 1.55 8.54
N ARG A 45 -22.34 1.59 9.85
CA ARG A 45 -21.85 2.82 10.52
C ARG A 45 -20.43 3.22 10.07
N ALA A 46 -19.55 2.24 9.80
CA ALA A 46 -18.23 2.52 9.23
C ALA A 46 -18.35 3.10 7.81
N TRP A 47 -19.27 2.56 7.01
CA TRP A 47 -19.59 3.06 5.67
C TRP A 47 -20.19 4.47 5.71
N GLU A 48 -21.18 4.71 6.59
CA GLU A 48 -21.75 6.05 6.79
C GLU A 48 -20.71 7.05 7.31
N ALA A 49 -19.82 6.64 8.22
CA ALA A 49 -18.71 7.47 8.68
C ALA A 49 -17.72 7.80 7.55
N MET A 50 -17.46 6.85 6.66
CA MET A 50 -16.64 7.05 5.47
C MET A 50 -17.34 8.00 4.48
N LEU A 51 -18.64 7.82 4.21
CA LEU A 51 -19.41 8.72 3.38
C LEU A 51 -19.50 10.13 3.99
N ALA A 52 -19.63 10.26 5.30
CA ALA A 52 -19.60 11.54 6.01
C ALA A 52 -18.27 12.28 5.90
N MET A 53 -17.14 11.57 5.68
CA MET A 53 -15.85 12.17 5.34
C MET A 53 -15.91 12.95 4.02
N PHE A 54 -16.72 12.49 3.08
CA PHE A 54 -16.87 13.10 1.75
C PHE A 54 -17.97 14.18 1.73
N SER A 55 -18.94 14.17 2.67
CA SER A 55 -20.15 15.02 2.62
C SER A 55 -19.98 16.46 3.14
N ARG A 56 -18.85 16.81 3.74
CA ARG A 56 -18.69 18.11 4.43
C ARG A 56 -18.10 19.20 3.54
N ASN A 57 -18.74 19.59 2.49
CA ASN A 57 -18.53 20.70 1.54
C ASN A 57 -18.62 20.22 0.07
N ASP A 58 -19.76 19.67 -0.28
CA ASP A 58 -19.96 18.99 -1.57
C ASP A 58 -20.19 20.01 -2.68
N SER A 59 -19.12 20.37 -3.38
CA SER A 59 -19.33 20.80 -4.75
C SER A 59 -19.57 19.53 -5.59
N PRO A 60 -20.62 19.49 -6.43
CA PRO A 60 -20.92 18.35 -7.32
C PRO A 60 -19.71 17.94 -8.18
N ALA A 61 -18.80 18.88 -8.44
CA ALA A 61 -17.55 18.62 -9.15
C ALA A 61 -16.62 17.64 -8.41
N ARG A 62 -16.58 17.61 -7.08
CA ARG A 62 -15.73 16.68 -6.32
C ARG A 62 -16.20 15.24 -6.48
N LEU A 63 -17.53 15.05 -6.34
CA LEU A 63 -18.14 13.74 -6.50
C LEU A 63 -18.02 13.23 -7.95
N LEU A 64 -18.28 14.11 -8.92
CA LEU A 64 -18.13 13.77 -10.34
C LEU A 64 -16.71 13.32 -10.66
N VAL A 65 -15.68 14.04 -10.21
CA VAL A 65 -14.28 13.66 -10.44
C VAL A 65 -13.95 12.34 -9.74
N LEU A 66 -14.41 12.13 -8.50
CA LEU A 66 -14.23 10.85 -7.82
C LEU A 66 -14.87 9.70 -8.61
N CYS A 67 -16.12 9.86 -9.07
CA CYS A 67 -16.78 8.85 -9.90
C CYS A 67 -15.99 8.56 -11.18
N LEU A 68 -15.48 9.59 -11.87
CA LEU A 68 -14.65 9.41 -13.06
C LEU A 68 -13.35 8.67 -12.74
N VAL A 69 -12.66 9.03 -11.65
CA VAL A 69 -11.44 8.33 -11.21
C VAL A 69 -11.76 6.87 -10.87
N MET A 70 -12.86 6.60 -10.18
CA MET A 70 -13.29 5.23 -9.85
C MET A 70 -13.61 4.41 -11.10
N ILE A 71 -14.32 5.00 -12.09
CA ILE A 71 -14.63 4.32 -13.35
C ILE A 71 -13.34 4.01 -14.11
N ILE A 72 -12.46 5.00 -14.29
CA ILE A 72 -11.19 4.83 -15.00
C ILE A 72 -10.32 3.77 -14.32
N ALA A 73 -10.10 3.89 -13.01
CA ALA A 73 -9.28 2.97 -12.24
C ALA A 73 -9.89 1.55 -12.20
N GLY A 74 -11.20 1.47 -11.93
CA GLY A 74 -11.92 0.20 -11.87
C GLY A 74 -11.94 -0.52 -13.21
N THR A 75 -12.15 0.19 -14.32
CA THR A 75 -12.07 -0.40 -15.66
C THR A 75 -10.64 -0.80 -16.02
N TYR A 76 -9.66 0.09 -15.79
CA TYR A 76 -8.26 -0.13 -16.14
C TYR A 76 -7.66 -1.36 -15.45
N VAL A 77 -7.98 -1.57 -14.17
CA VAL A 77 -7.56 -2.76 -13.43
C VAL A 77 -8.52 -3.93 -13.65
N GLY A 78 -9.83 -3.67 -13.66
CA GLY A 78 -10.87 -4.71 -13.72
C GLY A 78 -10.81 -5.59 -14.95
N VAL A 79 -10.47 -5.03 -16.13
CA VAL A 79 -10.32 -5.81 -17.37
C VAL A 79 -9.13 -6.78 -17.33
N ARG A 80 -8.26 -6.66 -16.32
CA ARG A 80 -7.02 -7.43 -16.17
C ARG A 80 -7.04 -8.37 -14.98
N VAL A 81 -8.05 -8.30 -14.13
CA VAL A 81 -8.13 -9.06 -12.87
C VAL A 81 -7.96 -10.57 -13.06
N ASN A 82 -8.42 -11.11 -14.18
CA ASN A 82 -8.32 -12.53 -14.50
C ASN A 82 -7.19 -12.87 -15.47
N GLN A 83 -6.28 -11.92 -15.73
CA GLN A 83 -5.22 -12.10 -16.73
C GLN A 83 -3.86 -12.27 -16.06
N SER A 84 -2.98 -13.03 -16.70
CA SER A 84 -1.65 -13.39 -16.21
C SER A 84 -1.66 -14.04 -14.83
N TRP A 85 -0.57 -14.64 -14.45
CA TRP A 85 -0.33 -15.12 -13.10
C TRP A 85 1.17 -15.18 -12.80
N ILE A 86 1.48 -15.21 -11.52
CA ILE A 86 2.83 -15.42 -11.04
C ILE A 86 2.77 -16.70 -10.22
N ALA A 87 3.11 -17.81 -10.84
CA ALA A 87 2.83 -19.16 -10.35
C ALA A 87 3.14 -19.32 -8.87
N VAL A 88 4.37 -19.00 -8.47
CA VAL A 88 4.85 -19.13 -7.09
C VAL A 88 4.07 -18.24 -6.13
N ASP A 89 3.95 -16.92 -6.45
CA ASP A 89 3.30 -15.96 -5.56
C ASP A 89 1.79 -16.21 -5.40
N ASP A 90 1.08 -16.44 -6.52
CA ASP A 90 -0.34 -16.77 -6.46
C ASP A 90 -0.56 -18.14 -5.79
N GLY A 91 0.32 -19.09 -6.05
CA GLY A 91 0.28 -20.44 -5.47
C GLY A 91 0.43 -20.43 -3.96
N ILE A 92 1.45 -19.75 -3.43
CA ILE A 92 1.72 -19.70 -1.99
C ILE A 92 0.59 -19.02 -1.22
N LEU A 93 0.06 -17.92 -1.75
CA LEU A 93 -1.07 -17.21 -1.15
C LEU A 93 -2.35 -18.06 -1.17
N ALA A 94 -2.59 -18.76 -2.27
CA ALA A 94 -3.75 -19.63 -2.42
C ALA A 94 -3.66 -20.86 -1.52
N GLN A 95 -2.49 -21.50 -1.46
CA GLN A 95 -2.25 -22.67 -0.64
C GLN A 95 -2.39 -22.34 0.86
N SER A 96 -1.78 -21.23 1.32
CA SER A 96 -1.97 -20.73 2.69
C SER A 96 -3.46 -20.53 3.02
N ALA A 97 -4.22 -19.92 2.12
CA ALA A 97 -5.65 -19.69 2.31
C ALA A 97 -6.47 -20.99 2.37
N VAL A 98 -6.11 -22.00 1.56
CA VAL A 98 -6.75 -23.33 1.62
C VAL A 98 -6.48 -24.01 2.96
N ARG A 99 -5.24 -23.96 3.45
CA ARG A 99 -4.88 -24.56 4.76
C ARG A 99 -5.64 -23.87 5.90
N VAL A 100 -5.75 -22.54 5.87
CA VAL A 100 -6.58 -21.79 6.83
C VAL A 100 -8.07 -22.17 6.70
N LEU A 101 -8.59 -22.33 5.47
CA LEU A 101 -9.97 -22.76 5.23
C LEU A 101 -10.27 -24.15 5.80
N GLN A 102 -9.25 -25.03 5.86
CA GLN A 102 -9.28 -26.35 6.47
C GLN A 102 -9.13 -26.32 8.00
N GLY A 103 -8.99 -25.14 8.61
CA GLY A 103 -8.86 -24.95 10.06
C GLY A 103 -7.43 -25.02 10.58
N GLN A 104 -6.42 -25.05 9.71
CA GLN A 104 -5.01 -25.03 10.10
C GLN A 104 -4.56 -23.61 10.45
N LEU A 105 -3.64 -23.49 11.40
CA LEU A 105 -3.10 -22.21 11.87
C LEU A 105 -1.70 -21.96 11.30
N PRO A 106 -1.49 -20.82 10.60
CA PRO A 106 -0.16 -20.41 10.12
C PRO A 106 0.90 -20.45 11.23
N HIS A 107 2.12 -20.85 10.91
CA HIS A 107 3.26 -21.03 11.82
C HIS A 107 3.09 -22.12 12.91
N SER A 108 1.86 -22.56 13.18
CA SER A 108 1.58 -23.67 14.10
C SER A 108 1.53 -25.01 13.35
N ASP A 109 0.62 -25.12 12.38
CA ASP A 109 0.36 -26.35 11.65
C ASP A 109 1.17 -26.44 10.34
N PHE A 110 1.54 -25.30 9.79
CA PHE A 110 2.35 -25.18 8.57
C PHE A 110 3.29 -23.97 8.62
N VAL A 111 4.33 -23.99 7.78
CA VAL A 111 5.22 -22.85 7.60
C VAL A 111 4.51 -21.80 6.75
N GLU A 112 4.49 -20.58 7.23
CA GLU A 112 3.93 -19.42 6.53
C GLU A 112 5.05 -18.40 6.29
N ILE A 113 5.15 -17.87 5.08
CA ILE A 113 6.20 -16.89 4.74
C ILE A 113 5.96 -15.54 5.38
N TYR A 114 4.68 -15.15 5.51
CA TYR A 114 4.27 -13.85 6.03
C TYR A 114 3.78 -13.98 7.48
N THR A 115 3.08 -12.97 7.98
CA THR A 115 2.55 -13.02 9.37
C THR A 115 1.34 -13.97 9.51
N GLY A 116 0.68 -14.31 8.39
CA GLY A 116 -0.42 -15.28 8.36
C GLY A 116 -1.84 -14.67 8.34
N GLY A 117 -2.01 -13.40 8.71
CA GLY A 117 -3.34 -12.76 8.70
C GLY A 117 -3.97 -12.65 7.32
N LEU A 118 -3.17 -12.55 6.25
CA LEU A 118 -3.68 -12.52 4.88
C LEU A 118 -4.35 -13.83 4.48
N GLY A 119 -3.84 -14.97 4.94
CA GLY A 119 -4.46 -16.28 4.72
C GLY A 119 -5.91 -16.34 5.19
N PHE A 120 -6.27 -15.69 6.31
CA PHE A 120 -7.66 -15.59 6.78
C PHE A 120 -8.53 -14.70 5.89
N ILE A 121 -8.00 -13.58 5.38
CA ILE A 121 -8.71 -12.70 4.43
C ILE A 121 -9.00 -13.47 3.13
N HIS A 122 -8.00 -14.17 2.61
CA HIS A 122 -8.11 -14.97 1.40
C HIS A 122 -9.00 -16.21 1.60
N ALA A 123 -8.97 -16.86 2.77
CA ALA A 123 -9.89 -17.93 3.10
C ALA A 123 -11.36 -17.47 3.14
N ALA A 124 -11.60 -16.24 3.63
CA ALA A 124 -12.92 -15.63 3.55
C ALA A 124 -13.35 -15.37 2.09
N ALA A 125 -12.41 -14.90 1.24
CA ALA A 125 -12.67 -14.74 -0.19
C ALA A 125 -13.01 -16.09 -0.86
N PHE A 126 -12.33 -17.17 -0.50
CA PHE A 126 -12.66 -18.52 -1.00
C PHE A 126 -14.05 -18.99 -0.57
N ARG A 127 -14.49 -18.65 0.62
CA ARG A 127 -15.87 -18.95 1.05
C ARG A 127 -16.92 -18.19 0.25
N LEU A 128 -16.62 -16.96 -0.17
CA LEU A 128 -17.55 -16.09 -0.88
C LEU A 128 -17.58 -16.34 -2.39
N PHE A 129 -16.42 -16.56 -3.00
CA PHE A 129 -16.25 -16.60 -4.46
C PHE A 129 -15.81 -17.97 -4.99
N GLY A 130 -15.65 -18.97 -4.10
CA GLY A 130 -15.14 -20.30 -4.44
C GLY A 130 -13.61 -20.40 -4.35
N VAL A 131 -13.13 -21.66 -4.24
CA VAL A 131 -11.69 -21.96 -4.08
C VAL A 131 -11.03 -21.96 -5.46
N ASN A 132 -10.56 -20.81 -5.89
CA ASN A 132 -9.83 -20.61 -7.16
C ASN A 132 -8.95 -19.36 -7.09
N LEU A 133 -7.94 -19.26 -7.98
CA LEU A 133 -7.01 -18.13 -8.02
C LEU A 133 -7.71 -16.79 -8.28
N LEU A 134 -8.75 -16.78 -9.10
CA LEU A 134 -9.51 -15.57 -9.41
C LEU A 134 -10.14 -14.96 -8.14
N SER A 135 -10.51 -15.76 -7.15
CA SER A 135 -11.07 -15.27 -5.87
C SER A 135 -10.10 -14.38 -5.11
N LEU A 136 -8.79 -14.68 -5.15
CA LEU A 136 -7.75 -13.84 -4.55
C LEU A 136 -7.63 -12.50 -5.29
N ARG A 137 -7.68 -12.56 -6.62
CA ARG A 137 -7.64 -11.37 -7.48
C ARG A 137 -8.84 -10.47 -7.26
N ILE A 138 -10.04 -11.03 -7.14
CA ILE A 138 -11.27 -10.29 -6.79
C ILE A 138 -11.12 -9.64 -5.41
N CYS A 139 -10.57 -10.38 -4.43
CA CYS A 139 -10.36 -9.85 -3.09
C CYS A 139 -9.46 -8.60 -3.09
N VAL A 140 -8.27 -8.70 -3.67
CA VAL A 140 -7.34 -7.55 -3.73
C VAL A 140 -7.90 -6.40 -4.57
N PHE A 141 -8.66 -6.69 -5.63
CA PHE A 141 -9.33 -5.69 -6.46
C PHE A 141 -10.39 -4.90 -5.67
N LEU A 142 -11.16 -5.56 -4.81
CA LEU A 142 -12.12 -4.89 -3.93
C LEU A 142 -11.41 -3.96 -2.93
N PHE A 143 -10.30 -4.40 -2.34
CA PHE A 143 -9.46 -3.54 -1.49
C PHE A 143 -8.86 -2.37 -2.27
N PHE A 144 -8.42 -2.60 -3.50
CA PHE A 144 -7.95 -1.55 -4.41
C PHE A 144 -9.05 -0.52 -4.69
N LEU A 145 -10.27 -0.95 -5.01
CA LEU A 145 -11.40 -0.03 -5.22
C LEU A 145 -11.72 0.79 -3.97
N ALA A 146 -11.60 0.22 -2.77
CA ALA A 146 -11.74 0.96 -1.52
C ALA A 146 -10.58 1.93 -1.26
N TRP A 147 -9.38 1.62 -1.76
CA TRP A 147 -8.18 2.45 -1.62
C TRP A 147 -8.22 3.72 -2.47
N VAL A 148 -8.74 3.67 -3.69
CA VAL A 148 -8.78 4.79 -4.64
C VAL A 148 -9.45 6.05 -4.03
N PRO A 149 -10.63 5.99 -3.39
CA PRO A 149 -11.23 7.15 -2.72
C PRO A 149 -10.32 7.76 -1.64
N SER A 150 -9.55 6.93 -0.92
CA SER A 150 -8.66 7.42 0.13
C SER A 150 -7.49 8.22 -0.43
N VAL A 151 -6.91 7.78 -1.55
CA VAL A 151 -5.86 8.55 -2.27
C VAL A 151 -6.43 9.88 -2.75
N TYR A 152 -7.59 9.85 -3.39
CA TYR A 152 -8.28 11.06 -3.86
C TYR A 152 -8.60 12.02 -2.71
N TYR A 153 -9.12 11.50 -1.58
CA TYR A 153 -9.41 12.27 -0.37
C TYR A 153 -8.16 12.99 0.16
N ILE A 154 -7.02 12.29 0.25
CA ILE A 154 -5.76 12.88 0.70
C ILE A 154 -5.31 13.98 -0.27
N ALA A 155 -5.34 13.72 -1.58
CA ALA A 155 -4.95 14.69 -2.61
C ALA A 155 -5.82 15.95 -2.59
N LEU A 156 -7.13 15.82 -2.31
CA LEU A 156 -8.07 16.94 -2.19
C LEU A 156 -7.75 17.92 -1.06
N ARG A 157 -6.95 17.54 -0.07
CA ARG A 157 -6.51 18.45 1.01
C ARG A 157 -5.55 19.52 0.50
N PHE A 158 -4.89 19.23 -0.60
CA PHE A 158 -3.81 20.05 -1.13
C PHE A 158 -4.10 20.62 -2.52
N THR A 159 -5.00 20.00 -3.29
CA THR A 159 -5.23 20.35 -4.69
C THR A 159 -6.71 20.48 -5.04
N PRO A 160 -7.06 21.23 -6.11
CA PRO A 160 -8.41 21.25 -6.65
C PRO A 160 -8.86 19.86 -7.14
N PRO A 161 -10.17 19.59 -7.27
CA PRO A 161 -10.72 18.26 -7.55
C PRO A 161 -10.10 17.57 -8.78
N VAL A 162 -9.97 18.28 -9.90
CA VAL A 162 -9.41 17.71 -11.16
C VAL A 162 -7.95 17.30 -10.96
N THR A 163 -7.13 18.18 -10.33
CA THR A 163 -5.74 17.86 -10.03
C THR A 163 -5.63 16.70 -9.04
N ALA A 164 -6.51 16.66 -8.02
CA ALA A 164 -6.58 15.52 -7.09
C ALA A 164 -6.90 14.21 -7.81
N GLY A 165 -7.80 14.24 -8.79
CA GLY A 165 -8.11 13.10 -9.65
C GLY A 165 -6.90 12.64 -10.46
N MET A 166 -6.18 13.57 -11.09
CA MET A 166 -4.94 13.26 -11.83
C MET A 166 -3.86 12.66 -10.92
N VAL A 167 -3.69 13.19 -9.70
CA VAL A 167 -2.74 12.66 -8.70
C VAL A 167 -3.14 11.25 -8.26
N ALA A 168 -4.45 11.00 -8.07
CA ALA A 168 -4.94 9.67 -7.76
C ALA A 168 -4.65 8.68 -8.90
N LEU A 169 -4.94 9.05 -10.14
CA LEU A 169 -4.62 8.23 -11.31
C LEU A 169 -3.11 8.00 -11.46
N LEU A 170 -2.28 9.01 -11.17
CA LEU A 170 -0.82 8.86 -11.14
C LEU A 170 -0.37 7.84 -10.09
N ALA A 171 -0.89 7.92 -8.87
CA ALA A 171 -0.59 6.96 -7.82
C ALA A 171 -1.02 5.54 -8.18
N ILE A 172 -2.15 5.39 -8.88
CA ILE A 172 -2.65 4.12 -9.40
C ILE A 172 -1.71 3.58 -10.48
N ALA A 173 -1.36 4.36 -11.49
CA ALA A 173 -0.53 3.92 -12.60
C ALA A 173 0.86 3.43 -12.15
N TRP A 174 1.40 3.99 -11.05
CA TRP A 174 2.68 3.60 -10.46
C TRP A 174 2.56 2.64 -9.26
N SER A 175 1.44 1.94 -9.13
CA SER A 175 1.23 0.98 -8.04
C SER A 175 0.65 -0.34 -8.54
N PHE A 176 -0.50 -0.75 -8.06
CA PHE A 176 -1.13 -2.05 -8.21
C PHE A 176 -1.14 -2.63 -9.64
N PRO A 177 -1.42 -1.87 -10.72
CA PRO A 177 -1.45 -2.42 -12.08
C PRO A 177 -0.11 -2.99 -12.58
N ASN A 178 0.99 -2.74 -11.89
CA ASN A 178 2.31 -3.23 -12.30
C ASN A 178 2.62 -4.64 -11.77
N TYR A 179 1.79 -5.17 -10.86
CA TYR A 179 1.97 -6.51 -10.31
C TYR A 179 0.65 -7.00 -9.71
N GLU A 180 -0.10 -7.78 -10.44
CA GLU A 180 -1.51 -8.07 -10.14
C GLU A 180 -1.72 -9.22 -9.13
N ALA A 181 -0.66 -9.95 -8.72
CA ALA A 181 -0.78 -10.93 -7.64
C ALA A 181 -1.29 -10.28 -6.35
N ALA A 182 -2.10 -11.02 -5.59
CA ALA A 182 -2.75 -10.53 -4.36
C ALA A 182 -1.76 -10.38 -3.18
N MET A 183 -0.61 -9.76 -3.44
CA MET A 183 0.54 -9.68 -2.54
C MET A 183 0.23 -8.91 -1.25
N PRO A 184 0.74 -9.37 -0.09
CA PRO A 184 0.49 -8.72 1.19
C PRO A 184 0.95 -7.25 1.23
N SER A 185 1.97 -6.88 0.47
CA SER A 185 2.47 -5.51 0.44
C SER A 185 1.49 -4.51 -0.18
N TRP A 186 0.57 -4.95 -1.07
CA TRP A 186 -0.54 -4.11 -1.54
C TRP A 186 -1.49 -3.77 -0.40
N TYR A 187 -1.87 -4.75 0.38
CA TYR A 187 -2.75 -4.53 1.54
C TYR A 187 -2.07 -3.62 2.57
N ASN A 188 -0.75 -3.76 2.81
CA ASN A 188 0.00 -2.85 3.67
C ASN A 188 -0.08 -1.39 3.16
N LEU A 189 0.10 -1.15 1.84
CA LEU A 189 -0.06 0.17 1.24
C LEU A 189 -1.49 0.70 1.43
N PHE A 190 -2.50 -0.15 1.20
CA PHE A 190 -3.90 0.25 1.32
C PHE A 190 -4.23 0.64 2.76
N PHE A 191 -3.87 -0.18 3.75
CA PHE A 191 -4.10 0.12 5.15
C PHE A 191 -3.28 1.32 5.64
N ALA A 192 -2.04 1.51 5.18
CA ALA A 192 -1.27 2.72 5.49
C ALA A 192 -1.96 3.98 4.94
N THR A 193 -2.56 3.90 3.75
CA THR A 193 -3.29 5.02 3.14
C THR A 193 -4.62 5.28 3.85
N PHE A 194 -5.38 4.23 4.23
CA PHE A 194 -6.61 4.38 5.05
C PHE A 194 -6.29 5.03 6.39
N GLY A 195 -5.21 4.58 7.04
CA GLY A 195 -4.75 5.17 8.29
C GLY A 195 -4.31 6.62 8.13
N ALA A 196 -3.61 6.97 7.03
CA ALA A 196 -3.24 8.35 6.71
C ALA A 196 -4.48 9.23 6.52
N ALA A 197 -5.51 8.74 5.81
CA ALA A 197 -6.78 9.46 5.64
C ALA A 197 -7.49 9.67 6.99
N ALA A 198 -7.51 8.65 7.86
CA ALA A 198 -8.07 8.76 9.21
C ALA A 198 -7.31 9.79 10.07
N LEU A 199 -5.97 9.83 9.98
CA LEU A 199 -5.14 10.80 10.71
C LEU A 199 -5.32 12.23 10.17
N LEU A 200 -5.46 12.42 8.86
CA LEU A 200 -5.79 13.73 8.30
C LEU A 200 -7.15 14.22 8.81
N HIS A 201 -8.14 13.34 8.88
CA HIS A 201 -9.43 13.68 9.46
C HIS A 201 -9.35 13.94 10.98
N TYR A 202 -8.51 13.19 11.72
CA TYR A 202 -8.21 13.47 13.12
C TYR A 202 -7.68 14.90 13.32
N LEU A 203 -6.76 15.34 12.46
CA LEU A 203 -6.21 16.70 12.54
C LEU A 203 -7.28 17.79 12.40
N GLU A 204 -8.35 17.54 11.63
CA GLU A 204 -9.44 18.47 11.41
C GLU A 204 -10.47 18.49 12.56
N VAL A 205 -10.83 17.30 13.06
CA VAL A 205 -11.92 17.13 14.02
C VAL A 205 -11.42 16.92 15.44
N ARG A 206 -10.14 16.57 15.63
CA ARG A 206 -9.48 16.26 16.92
C ARG A 206 -10.21 15.19 17.74
N SER A 207 -10.93 14.26 17.09
CA SER A 207 -11.65 13.15 17.74
C SER A 207 -10.78 11.89 17.83
N ARG A 208 -10.60 11.36 19.05
CA ARG A 208 -9.76 10.18 19.37
C ARG A 208 -10.16 8.92 18.63
N ARG A 209 -11.43 8.79 18.20
CA ARG A 209 -11.92 7.65 17.41
C ARG A 209 -11.13 7.47 16.10
N TRP A 210 -10.64 8.55 15.50
CA TRP A 210 -9.86 8.49 14.27
C TRP A 210 -8.44 8.01 14.50
N LEU A 211 -7.86 8.31 15.67
CA LEU A 211 -6.60 7.69 16.11
C LEU A 211 -6.77 6.18 16.30
N PHE A 212 -7.88 5.76 16.90
CA PHE A 212 -8.20 4.35 17.07
C PHE A 212 -8.36 3.64 15.71
N ILE A 213 -9.09 4.24 14.76
CA ILE A 213 -9.25 3.70 13.40
C ILE A 213 -7.88 3.62 12.68
N ALA A 214 -7.04 4.65 12.80
CA ALA A 214 -5.68 4.60 12.26
C ALA A 214 -4.85 3.46 12.89
N GLY A 215 -5.03 3.22 14.20
CA GLY A 215 -4.45 2.09 14.91
C GLY A 215 -4.95 0.74 14.39
N LEU A 216 -6.26 0.58 14.15
CA LEU A 216 -6.82 -0.64 13.54
C LEU A 216 -6.14 -0.95 12.21
N CYS A 217 -5.95 0.08 11.35
CA CYS A 217 -5.22 -0.08 10.10
C CYS A 217 -3.79 -0.61 10.33
N GLY A 218 -3.09 -0.09 11.35
CA GLY A 218 -1.75 -0.55 11.71
C GLY A 218 -1.72 -2.00 12.19
N GLY A 219 -2.64 -2.39 13.06
CA GLY A 219 -2.72 -3.74 13.60
C GLY A 219 -3.05 -4.78 12.52
N ILE A 220 -4.01 -4.49 11.63
CA ILE A 220 -4.33 -5.35 10.50
C ILE A 220 -3.13 -5.44 9.54
N SER A 221 -2.47 -4.31 9.28
CA SER A 221 -1.28 -4.25 8.42
C SER A 221 -0.14 -5.16 8.91
N ILE A 222 0.15 -5.18 10.22
CA ILE A 222 1.14 -6.09 10.82
C ILE A 222 0.72 -7.55 10.68
N LEU A 223 -0.55 -7.87 10.90
CA LEU A 223 -1.05 -9.24 10.77
C LEU A 223 -0.94 -9.77 9.34
N ILE A 224 -1.03 -8.90 8.34
CA ILE A 224 -0.84 -9.26 6.93
C ILE A 224 0.63 -9.52 6.63
N LYS A 225 1.50 -8.59 7.00
CA LYS A 225 2.96 -8.72 6.83
C LYS A 225 3.67 -7.84 7.87
N VAL A 226 4.76 -8.34 8.42
CA VAL A 226 5.54 -7.65 9.48
C VAL A 226 5.93 -6.21 9.11
N ILE A 227 6.10 -5.90 7.83
CA ILE A 227 6.41 -4.54 7.35
C ILE A 227 5.34 -3.48 7.70
N GLY A 228 4.14 -3.90 8.15
CA GLY A 228 3.14 -3.01 8.74
C GLY A 228 3.67 -2.16 9.90
N PHE A 229 4.77 -2.59 10.56
CA PHE A 229 5.49 -1.80 11.55
C PHE A 229 6.00 -0.46 11.02
N TYR A 230 6.33 -0.36 9.72
CA TYR A 230 6.82 0.89 9.13
C TYR A 230 5.75 1.99 9.16
N TYR A 231 4.50 1.63 8.90
CA TYR A 231 3.38 2.55 9.05
C TYR A 231 3.23 3.02 10.50
N ILE A 232 3.26 2.08 11.47
CA ILE A 232 3.13 2.41 12.91
C ILE A 232 4.26 3.34 13.35
N ALA A 233 5.50 3.06 12.96
CA ALA A 233 6.65 3.91 13.25
C ALA A 233 6.45 5.33 12.70
N GLY A 234 5.99 5.45 11.45
CA GLY A 234 5.67 6.74 10.83
C GLY A 234 4.60 7.53 11.59
N VAL A 235 3.54 6.84 12.03
CA VAL A 235 2.48 7.46 12.85
C VAL A 235 3.02 7.92 14.20
N LEU A 236 3.83 7.11 14.91
CA LEU A 236 4.41 7.50 16.19
C LEU A 236 5.34 8.72 16.06
N LEU A 237 6.17 8.78 15.01
CA LEU A 237 6.98 9.97 14.70
C LEU A 237 6.09 11.19 14.44
N PHE A 238 5.02 11.01 13.67
CA PHE A 238 4.04 12.07 13.42
C PHE A 238 3.35 12.55 14.71
N LEU A 239 2.91 11.65 15.61
CA LEU A 239 2.26 12.03 16.87
C LEU A 239 3.21 12.79 17.80
N ALA A 240 4.51 12.42 17.81
CA ALA A 240 5.53 13.18 18.52
C ALA A 240 5.69 14.60 17.94
N PHE A 241 5.64 14.75 16.63
CA PHE A 241 5.64 16.07 15.97
C PHE A 241 4.39 16.90 16.32
N VAL A 242 3.18 16.28 16.32
CA VAL A 242 1.93 16.97 16.69
C VAL A 242 1.99 17.48 18.13
N GLU A 243 2.50 16.68 19.07
CA GLU A 243 2.68 17.10 20.45
C GLU A 243 3.55 18.36 20.57
N GLN A 244 4.67 18.38 19.81
CA GLN A 244 5.53 19.57 19.79
C GLN A 244 4.83 20.79 19.17
N SER A 245 4.08 20.58 18.09
CA SER A 245 3.34 21.64 17.39
C SER A 245 2.20 22.21 18.24
N ASP A 246 1.55 21.40 19.08
CA ASP A 246 0.49 21.84 19.98
C ASP A 246 1.06 22.78 21.08
N ASN A 247 2.28 22.53 21.53
CA ASN A 247 2.93 23.31 22.58
C ASN A 247 3.63 24.60 22.10
N GLU A 248 3.73 24.85 20.78
CA GLU A 248 4.32 26.08 20.23
C GLU A 248 3.57 27.35 20.65
N ASN A 249 2.25 27.28 20.82
CA ASN A 249 1.40 28.43 21.14
C ASN A 249 1.42 28.80 22.64
N GLU A 250 1.92 27.92 23.51
CA GLU A 250 1.97 28.16 24.96
C GLU A 250 3.30 28.78 25.44
N GLN A 251 4.12 29.30 24.52
CA GLN A 251 5.46 29.84 24.82
C GLN A 251 5.47 31.17 25.59
N GLN A 252 4.32 31.77 25.88
CA GLN A 252 4.22 33.07 26.60
C GLN A 252 4.27 32.95 28.15
N GLY A 253 4.42 31.74 28.68
CA GLY A 253 4.51 31.52 30.14
C GLY A 253 5.96 31.35 30.65
N THR A 254 6.13 31.40 31.97
CA THR A 254 7.39 31.06 32.64
C THR A 254 7.87 29.66 32.24
N GLU A 255 9.14 29.53 31.83
CA GLU A 255 9.77 28.28 31.43
C GLU A 255 9.59 27.19 32.50
N LYS A 256 8.76 26.19 32.25
CA LYS A 256 8.61 25.01 33.11
C LYS A 256 9.64 23.94 32.76
N ASN A 257 10.06 23.17 33.76
CA ASN A 257 11.01 22.09 33.55
C ASN A 257 10.40 20.96 32.68
N SER A 258 10.77 20.91 31.40
CA SER A 258 10.39 19.88 30.44
C SER A 258 11.52 18.87 30.14
N TRP A 259 12.60 18.89 30.93
CA TRP A 259 13.81 18.09 30.69
C TRP A 259 13.51 16.58 30.62
N GLY A 260 12.70 16.06 31.55
CA GLY A 260 12.37 14.63 31.60
C GLY A 260 11.64 14.15 30.30
N TYR A 261 10.68 14.94 29.79
CA TYR A 261 10.01 14.62 28.52
C TYR A 261 10.99 14.70 27.34
N ARG A 262 11.82 15.74 27.27
CA ARG A 262 12.78 15.94 26.18
C ARG A 262 13.79 14.79 26.10
N THR A 263 14.31 14.36 27.27
CA THR A 263 15.24 13.24 27.36
C THR A 263 14.59 11.92 26.90
N PHE A 264 13.35 11.67 27.36
CA PHE A 264 12.59 10.51 26.93
C PHE A 264 12.33 10.53 25.40
N SER A 265 11.83 11.64 24.87
CA SER A 265 11.54 11.79 23.44
C SER A 265 12.81 11.59 22.59
N ALA A 266 13.90 12.25 22.97
CA ALA A 266 15.19 12.09 22.31
C ALA A 266 15.69 10.64 22.39
N GLY A 267 15.59 10.01 23.57
CA GLY A 267 15.97 8.61 23.76
C GLY A 267 15.14 7.65 22.88
N ALA A 268 13.83 7.84 22.81
CA ALA A 268 12.94 7.03 21.98
C ALA A 268 13.26 7.19 20.47
N LEU A 269 13.50 8.43 20.02
CA LEU A 269 13.87 8.73 18.63
C LEU A 269 15.25 8.14 18.26
N LEU A 270 16.22 8.25 19.17
CA LEU A 270 17.54 7.64 18.97
C LEU A 270 17.48 6.11 19.00
N ALA A 271 16.64 5.52 19.87
CA ALA A 271 16.41 4.08 19.88
C ALA A 271 15.78 3.58 18.56
N PHE A 272 14.83 4.32 18.01
CA PHE A 272 14.28 4.03 16.67
C PHE A 272 15.39 4.04 15.60
N LEU A 273 16.21 5.08 15.54
CA LEU A 273 17.33 5.13 14.59
C LEU A 273 18.36 4.02 14.84
N GLY A 274 18.68 3.73 16.09
CA GLY A 274 19.59 2.65 16.46
C GLY A 274 19.07 1.28 16.01
N THR A 275 17.77 1.03 16.17
CA THR A 275 17.12 -0.18 15.67
C THR A 275 17.20 -0.26 14.14
N LEU A 276 16.91 0.85 13.44
CA LEU A 276 17.00 0.90 11.99
C LEU A 276 18.44 0.65 11.50
N ILE A 277 19.42 1.29 12.11
CA ILE A 277 20.84 1.06 11.80
C ILE A 277 21.22 -0.40 12.07
N TYR A 278 20.75 -0.98 13.18
CA TYR A 278 20.98 -2.39 13.50
C TYR A 278 20.37 -3.33 12.44
N VAL A 279 19.18 -3.04 11.93
CA VAL A 279 18.57 -3.83 10.84
C VAL A 279 19.37 -3.70 9.54
N LEU A 280 19.85 -2.49 9.22
CA LEU A 280 20.55 -2.20 7.98
C LEU A 280 22.06 -2.56 8.01
N HIS A 281 22.69 -2.69 9.20
CA HIS A 281 24.15 -2.64 9.37
C HIS A 281 24.93 -3.62 8.49
N ARG A 282 24.40 -4.84 8.27
CA ARG A 282 25.08 -5.87 7.47
C ARG A 282 25.15 -5.54 5.97
N ARG A 283 24.32 -4.63 5.52
CA ARG A 283 24.21 -4.27 4.09
C ARG A 283 24.35 -2.77 3.85
N LEU A 284 24.67 -1.99 4.89
CA LEU A 284 24.70 -0.55 4.83
C LEU A 284 25.82 -0.07 3.89
N ALA A 285 25.42 0.33 2.68
CA ALA A 285 26.25 1.00 1.68
C ALA A 285 25.61 2.33 1.31
N ALA A 286 26.18 3.05 0.36
CA ALA A 286 25.69 4.37 -0.04
C ALA A 286 24.23 4.33 -0.54
N GLY A 287 23.83 3.28 -1.26
CA GLY A 287 22.45 3.10 -1.71
C GLY A 287 21.47 2.90 -0.55
N GLU A 288 21.77 1.98 0.37
CA GLU A 288 20.93 1.71 1.54
C GLU A 288 20.84 2.93 2.46
N PHE A 289 21.96 3.66 2.65
CA PHE A 289 21.96 4.92 3.37
C PHE A 289 21.01 5.93 2.73
N TYR A 290 21.15 6.15 1.41
CA TYR A 290 20.34 7.13 0.68
C TYR A 290 18.85 6.78 0.71
N HIS A 291 18.48 5.54 0.36
CA HIS A 291 17.07 5.17 0.19
C HIS A 291 16.34 4.91 1.52
N PHE A 292 17.02 4.38 2.55
CA PHE A 292 16.38 3.86 3.75
C PHE A 292 16.73 4.65 5.02
N LEU A 293 18.00 4.98 5.23
CA LEU A 293 18.42 5.65 6.46
C LEU A 293 18.21 7.17 6.41
N LEU A 294 18.57 7.82 5.31
CA LEU A 294 18.48 9.29 5.16
C LEU A 294 17.05 9.84 5.36
N PRO A 295 15.97 9.24 4.81
CA PRO A 295 14.60 9.70 5.08
C PRO A 295 14.22 9.65 6.55
N SER A 296 14.58 8.57 7.25
CA SER A 296 14.32 8.40 8.68
C SER A 296 15.13 9.37 9.53
N LEU A 297 16.42 9.56 9.20
CA LEU A 297 17.30 10.54 9.83
C LEU A 297 16.75 11.98 9.68
N ALA A 298 16.32 12.34 8.50
CA ALA A 298 15.75 13.66 8.23
C ALA A 298 14.49 13.90 9.07
N THR A 299 13.59 12.91 9.14
CA THR A 299 12.33 13.01 9.91
C THR A 299 12.61 13.09 11.42
N VAL A 300 13.48 12.24 11.95
CA VAL A 300 13.90 12.30 13.36
C VAL A 300 14.61 13.61 13.66
N GLY A 301 15.52 14.04 12.78
CA GLY A 301 16.21 15.32 12.89
C GLY A 301 15.24 16.50 12.92
N MET A 302 14.16 16.48 12.12
CA MET A 302 13.10 17.49 12.16
C MET A 302 12.47 17.60 13.54
N ILE A 303 12.15 16.46 14.16
CA ILE A 303 11.53 16.43 15.48
C ILE A 303 12.53 16.92 16.56
N LEU A 304 13.78 16.45 16.54
CA LEU A 304 14.82 16.86 17.48
C LEU A 304 15.18 18.36 17.38
N LEU A 305 15.35 18.87 16.15
CA LEU A 305 15.62 20.29 15.89
C LEU A 305 14.40 21.17 16.16
N GLY A 306 13.21 20.58 16.06
CA GLY A 306 11.95 21.23 16.35
C GLY A 306 11.71 21.44 17.85
N GLU A 307 12.42 20.72 18.70
CA GLU A 307 12.25 20.79 20.14
C GLU A 307 12.75 22.14 20.70
N ARG A 308 11.82 22.92 21.22
CA ARG A 308 12.10 24.23 21.83
C ARG A 308 11.82 24.20 23.33
N LYS A 309 12.30 25.21 24.04
CA LYS A 309 11.89 25.48 25.40
C LYS A 309 10.39 25.75 25.43
N SER A 310 9.67 25.06 26.30
CA SER A 310 8.20 25.12 26.39
C SER A 310 7.79 25.68 27.76
N GLY A 311 6.73 26.47 27.80
CA GLY A 311 6.05 26.85 29.02
C GLY A 311 5.30 25.69 29.69
N VAL A 312 5.27 24.50 29.07
CA VAL A 312 4.54 23.31 29.52
C VAL A 312 5.50 22.33 30.22
N GLY A 313 5.11 21.83 31.39
CA GLY A 313 5.92 20.88 32.14
C GLY A 313 5.94 19.47 31.54
N SER A 314 6.96 18.66 31.93
CA SER A 314 7.13 17.28 31.42
C SER A 314 5.86 16.43 31.57
N ARG A 315 5.18 16.51 32.75
CA ARG A 315 3.97 15.70 33.01
C ARG A 315 2.82 16.04 32.04
N GLU A 316 2.64 17.31 31.76
CA GLU A 316 1.58 17.78 30.85
C GLU A 316 1.87 17.34 29.41
N ARG A 317 3.13 17.41 28.98
CA ARG A 317 3.59 16.94 27.66
C ARG A 317 3.43 15.42 27.51
N PHE A 318 3.83 14.63 28.52
CA PHE A 318 3.56 13.19 28.54
C PHE A 318 2.06 12.89 28.43
N ALA A 319 1.23 13.61 29.19
CA ALA A 319 -0.21 13.42 29.13
C ALA A 319 -0.80 13.80 27.77
N ALA A 320 -0.27 14.83 27.10
CA ALA A 320 -0.69 15.22 25.76
C ALA A 320 -0.33 14.14 24.72
N LEU A 321 0.90 13.64 24.75
CA LEU A 321 1.34 12.56 23.88
C LEU A 321 0.53 11.27 24.14
N MET A 322 0.35 10.86 25.39
CA MET A 322 -0.38 9.65 25.74
C MET A 322 -1.86 9.72 25.35
N ARG A 323 -2.49 10.89 25.42
CA ARG A 323 -3.87 11.09 24.94
C ARG A 323 -4.04 10.77 23.44
N MET A 324 -2.96 10.86 22.64
CA MET A 324 -2.96 10.49 21.23
C MET A 324 -2.49 9.05 21.01
N VAL A 325 -1.42 8.65 21.68
CA VAL A 325 -0.80 7.33 21.51
C VAL A 325 -1.71 6.21 22.01
N ILE A 326 -2.36 6.36 23.17
CA ILE A 326 -3.19 5.30 23.75
C ILE A 326 -4.32 4.85 22.82
N PRO A 327 -5.18 5.75 22.26
CA PRO A 327 -6.21 5.31 21.33
C PRO A 327 -5.63 4.62 20.09
N PHE A 328 -4.51 5.10 19.56
CA PHE A 328 -3.83 4.51 18.42
C PHE A 328 -3.32 3.10 18.75
N ILE A 329 -2.62 2.92 19.87
CA ILE A 329 -2.10 1.60 20.30
C ILE A 329 -3.25 0.65 20.64
N CYS A 330 -4.32 1.10 21.31
CA CYS A 330 -5.51 0.27 21.52
C CYS A 330 -6.08 -0.23 20.21
N GLY A 331 -6.21 0.65 19.20
CA GLY A 331 -6.64 0.24 17.87
C GLY A 331 -5.70 -0.78 17.24
N THR A 332 -4.39 -0.61 17.38
CA THR A 332 -3.37 -1.55 16.86
C THR A 332 -3.44 -2.92 17.54
N VAL A 333 -3.60 -2.95 18.85
CA VAL A 333 -3.54 -4.19 19.64
C VAL A 333 -4.79 -5.05 19.47
N ILE A 334 -5.98 -4.45 19.32
CA ILE A 334 -7.24 -5.19 19.24
C ILE A 334 -7.25 -6.25 18.13
N PRO A 335 -6.95 -5.95 16.86
CA PRO A 335 -6.93 -6.98 15.81
C PRO A 335 -5.88 -8.06 16.07
N ILE A 336 -4.74 -7.70 16.69
CA ILE A 336 -3.68 -8.66 17.03
C ILE A 336 -4.18 -9.62 18.12
N VAL A 337 -4.82 -9.11 19.16
CA VAL A 337 -5.39 -9.94 20.24
C VAL A 337 -6.46 -10.88 19.69
N ILE A 338 -7.39 -10.37 18.87
CA ILE A 338 -8.43 -11.18 18.24
C ILE A 338 -7.80 -12.30 17.38
N PHE A 339 -6.79 -11.97 16.60
CA PHE A 339 -6.07 -12.94 15.76
C PHE A 339 -5.36 -14.02 16.57
N LEU A 340 -4.86 -13.69 17.76
CA LEU A 340 -4.13 -14.64 18.62
C LEU A 340 -5.07 -15.56 19.43
N ILE A 341 -6.39 -15.32 19.47
CA ILE A 341 -7.34 -16.17 20.21
C ILE A 341 -7.25 -17.64 19.78
N PRO A 342 -7.33 -18.02 18.49
CA PRO A 342 -7.21 -19.42 18.07
C PRO A 342 -5.89 -20.06 18.53
N TYR A 343 -4.77 -19.32 18.47
CA TYR A 343 -3.46 -19.80 18.90
C TYR A 343 -3.39 -20.02 20.42
N ALA A 344 -4.04 -19.14 21.19
CA ALA A 344 -4.13 -19.30 22.65
C ALA A 344 -4.95 -20.55 23.02
N LEU A 345 -6.07 -20.78 22.32
CA LEU A 345 -6.90 -21.97 22.51
C LEU A 345 -6.19 -23.27 22.13
N ALA A 346 -5.32 -23.21 21.09
CA ALA A 346 -4.50 -24.34 20.66
C ALA A 346 -3.18 -24.50 21.45
N GLY A 347 -2.89 -23.63 22.42
CA GLY A 347 -1.63 -23.65 23.18
C GLY A 347 -0.37 -23.34 22.33
N SER A 348 -0.52 -22.72 21.17
CA SER A 348 0.53 -22.56 20.15
C SER A 348 1.03 -21.13 19.95
N VAL A 349 0.72 -20.20 20.87
CA VAL A 349 1.16 -18.79 20.79
C VAL A 349 2.70 -18.66 20.67
N GLY A 350 3.46 -19.45 21.43
CA GLY A 350 4.93 -19.47 21.33
C GLY A 350 5.41 -19.92 19.95
N GLY A 351 4.75 -20.97 19.37
CA GLY A 351 5.01 -21.45 18.03
C GLY A 351 4.78 -20.37 16.96
N PHE A 352 3.67 -19.63 17.09
CA PHE A 352 3.38 -18.50 16.20
C PHE A 352 4.51 -17.45 16.20
N PHE A 353 4.92 -16.94 17.36
CA PHE A 353 5.96 -15.90 17.42
C PHE A 353 7.31 -16.40 16.93
N SER A 354 7.71 -17.64 17.26
CA SER A 354 8.95 -18.23 16.76
C SER A 354 8.89 -18.44 15.24
N GLY A 355 7.75 -18.89 14.72
CA GLY A 355 7.53 -19.07 13.29
C GLY A 355 7.59 -17.76 12.50
N VAL A 356 6.87 -16.71 12.94
CA VAL A 356 6.95 -15.38 12.33
C VAL A 356 8.38 -14.85 12.30
N THR A 357 9.12 -15.02 13.40
CA THR A 357 10.50 -14.53 13.49
C THR A 357 11.43 -15.30 12.56
N SER A 358 11.35 -16.63 12.54
CA SER A 358 12.19 -17.47 11.68
C SER A 358 11.89 -17.23 10.19
N SER A 359 10.61 -17.17 9.81
CA SER A 359 10.21 -16.88 8.42
C SER A 359 10.64 -15.49 7.98
N ALA A 360 10.48 -14.47 8.83
CA ALA A 360 10.93 -13.12 8.51
C ALA A 360 12.45 -13.03 8.28
N ILE A 361 13.24 -13.75 9.09
CA ILE A 361 14.71 -13.81 8.94
C ILE A 361 15.09 -14.58 7.66
N ALA A 362 14.50 -15.76 7.43
CA ALA A 362 14.76 -16.57 6.24
C ALA A 362 14.42 -15.79 4.95
N HIS A 363 13.24 -15.20 4.91
CA HIS A 363 12.78 -14.37 3.79
C HIS A 363 13.71 -13.18 3.53
N ALA A 364 14.15 -12.47 4.58
CA ALA A 364 15.11 -11.38 4.46
C ALA A 364 16.46 -11.82 3.91
N ILE A 365 16.94 -13.01 4.28
CA ILE A 365 18.21 -13.57 3.76
C ILE A 365 18.05 -13.97 2.29
N ASN A 366 16.98 -14.66 1.94
CA ASN A 366 16.74 -15.15 0.58
C ASN A 366 16.53 -14.00 -0.42
N LEU A 367 15.82 -12.95 -0.02
CA LEU A 367 15.60 -11.77 -0.84
C LEU A 367 16.78 -10.81 -0.90
N ALA A 368 17.81 -11.01 -0.08
CA ALA A 368 18.97 -10.11 0.01
C ALA A 368 19.91 -10.16 -1.21
N GLN A 369 19.41 -10.44 -2.41
CA GLN A 369 20.19 -10.56 -3.64
C GLN A 369 20.34 -9.25 -4.41
N ALA A 370 19.36 -8.35 -4.31
CA ALA A 370 19.37 -7.05 -4.97
C ALA A 370 19.91 -5.92 -4.06
N ARG A 371 20.41 -4.86 -4.68
CA ARG A 371 20.79 -3.62 -4.00
C ARG A 371 20.02 -2.43 -4.56
N PRO A 372 19.72 -1.41 -3.75
CA PRO A 372 19.08 -0.19 -4.24
C PRO A 372 19.98 0.55 -5.22
N ALA A 373 19.37 1.34 -6.09
CA ALA A 373 20.09 2.16 -7.04
C ALA A 373 21.13 3.06 -6.32
N PRO A 374 22.37 3.14 -6.83
CA PRO A 374 23.39 3.99 -6.26
C PRO A 374 22.99 5.47 -6.23
N PRO A 375 23.48 6.27 -5.25
CA PRO A 375 23.11 7.69 -5.11
C PRO A 375 23.46 8.56 -6.31
N GLU A 376 24.39 8.14 -7.15
CA GLU A 376 24.80 8.86 -8.38
C GLU A 376 23.62 9.06 -9.34
N TYR A 377 22.63 8.16 -9.32
CA TYR A 377 21.42 8.29 -10.15
C TYR A 377 20.48 9.43 -9.69
N ILE A 378 20.80 10.15 -8.59
CA ILE A 378 20.06 11.36 -8.17
C ILE A 378 20.03 12.41 -9.28
N VAL A 379 21.03 12.40 -10.20
CA VAL A 379 21.04 13.29 -11.37
C VAL A 379 19.75 13.19 -12.19
N ALA A 380 19.11 12.02 -12.22
CA ALA A 380 17.85 11.81 -12.92
C ALA A 380 16.66 12.58 -12.30
N VAL A 381 16.74 12.93 -11.01
CA VAL A 381 15.71 13.72 -10.31
C VAL A 381 15.89 15.22 -10.54
N LEU A 382 17.11 15.67 -10.85
CA LEU A 382 17.42 17.10 -10.96
C LEU A 382 16.54 17.86 -11.97
N PRO A 383 16.25 17.35 -13.19
CA PRO A 383 15.34 18.01 -14.10
C PRO A 383 13.92 18.20 -13.51
N LEU A 384 13.37 17.17 -12.86
CA LEU A 384 12.06 17.22 -12.20
C LEU A 384 12.04 18.30 -11.11
N VAL A 385 13.03 18.30 -10.22
CA VAL A 385 13.15 19.27 -9.13
C VAL A 385 13.36 20.68 -9.69
N ALA A 386 14.20 20.84 -10.72
CA ALA A 386 14.44 22.14 -11.38
C ALA A 386 13.16 22.71 -12.00
N PHE A 387 12.36 21.89 -12.71
CA PHE A 387 11.08 22.33 -13.26
C PHE A 387 10.07 22.70 -12.17
N LEU A 388 9.99 21.92 -11.09
CA LEU A 388 9.11 22.23 -9.95
C LEU A 388 9.52 23.54 -9.27
N ILE A 389 10.81 23.73 -9.00
CA ILE A 389 11.35 24.98 -8.42
C ILE A 389 11.11 26.16 -9.35
N ALA A 390 11.41 26.03 -10.65
CA ALA A 390 11.16 27.07 -11.63
C ALA A 390 9.66 27.44 -11.69
N GLY A 391 8.77 26.45 -11.70
CA GLY A 391 7.32 26.68 -11.64
C GLY A 391 6.85 27.39 -10.36
N MET A 392 7.53 27.14 -9.23
CA MET A 392 7.20 27.74 -7.94
C MET A 392 7.71 29.18 -7.79
N TYR A 393 8.90 29.49 -8.28
CA TYR A 393 9.61 30.73 -7.99
C TYR A 393 9.71 31.69 -9.16
N TRP A 394 9.76 31.21 -10.38
CA TRP A 394 9.97 32.01 -11.58
C TRP A 394 8.66 32.40 -12.22
N LYS A 395 8.28 33.69 -12.16
CA LYS A 395 7.01 34.19 -12.68
C LYS A 395 6.74 33.84 -14.15
N GLN A 396 7.75 33.83 -14.97
CA GLN A 396 7.67 33.47 -16.40
C GLN A 396 7.25 32.01 -16.61
N PHE A 397 7.63 31.10 -15.69
CA PHE A 397 7.28 29.68 -15.72
C PHE A 397 5.86 29.37 -15.20
N GLN A 398 5.10 30.38 -14.79
CA GLN A 398 3.76 30.19 -14.25
C GLN A 398 2.68 30.31 -15.33
N GLY A 399 3.04 30.74 -16.55
CA GLY A 399 2.10 30.98 -17.63
C GLY A 399 1.64 29.70 -18.35
N ARG A 400 0.50 29.79 -19.01
CA ARG A 400 -0.06 28.68 -19.82
C ARG A 400 0.91 28.24 -20.94
N VAL A 401 1.65 29.19 -21.53
CA VAL A 401 2.63 28.90 -22.59
C VAL A 401 3.75 28.01 -22.09
N VAL A 402 4.26 28.27 -20.89
CA VAL A 402 5.32 27.43 -20.30
C VAL A 402 4.76 26.06 -19.91
N GLY A 403 3.54 26.01 -19.37
CA GLY A 403 2.86 24.74 -19.13
C GLY A 403 2.68 23.91 -20.40
N ALA A 404 2.28 24.55 -21.50
CA ALA A 404 2.16 23.90 -22.80
C ALA A 404 3.53 23.42 -23.35
N ALA A 405 4.60 24.21 -23.19
CA ALA A 405 5.95 23.82 -23.58
C ALA A 405 6.45 22.60 -22.76
N VAL A 406 6.18 22.59 -21.45
CA VAL A 406 6.51 21.44 -20.58
C VAL A 406 5.68 20.20 -20.98
N ALA A 407 4.41 20.37 -21.33
CA ALA A 407 3.57 19.28 -21.80
C ALA A 407 4.07 18.72 -23.15
N LEU A 408 4.48 19.59 -24.09
CA LEU A 408 5.07 19.18 -25.36
C LEU A 408 6.38 18.41 -25.14
N LEU A 409 7.27 18.93 -24.27
CA LEU A 409 8.50 18.24 -23.89
C LEU A 409 8.21 16.87 -23.26
N ALA A 410 7.16 16.79 -22.44
CA ALA A 410 6.72 15.54 -21.85
C ALA A 410 6.31 14.51 -22.92
N VAL A 411 5.58 14.93 -23.94
CA VAL A 411 5.22 14.04 -25.07
C VAL A 411 6.47 13.55 -25.79
N VAL A 412 7.44 14.44 -26.07
CA VAL A 412 8.72 14.05 -26.68
C VAL A 412 9.47 13.04 -25.82
N VAL A 413 9.55 13.26 -24.52
CA VAL A 413 10.22 12.34 -23.58
C VAL A 413 9.52 10.97 -23.59
N ILE A 414 8.18 10.91 -23.59
CA ILE A 414 7.43 9.66 -23.65
C ILE A 414 7.72 8.90 -24.95
N VAL A 415 7.62 9.58 -26.11
CA VAL A 415 7.91 8.96 -27.41
C VAL A 415 9.34 8.46 -27.47
N ARG A 416 10.28 9.22 -26.94
CA ARG A 416 11.69 8.79 -26.88
C ARG A 416 11.92 7.63 -25.91
N ALA A 417 11.20 7.58 -24.79
CA ALA A 417 11.30 6.48 -23.82
C ALA A 417 10.83 5.14 -24.40
N THR A 418 9.89 5.13 -25.36
CA THR A 418 9.50 3.91 -26.07
C THR A 418 10.57 3.39 -27.05
N GLN A 419 11.49 4.27 -27.48
CA GLN A 419 12.51 3.98 -28.48
C GLN A 419 13.93 3.88 -27.91
N SER A 420 14.19 4.41 -26.71
CA SER A 420 15.50 4.52 -26.11
C SER A 420 15.52 4.06 -24.67
N GLU A 421 16.28 3.01 -24.39
CA GLU A 421 16.51 2.50 -23.03
C GLU A 421 17.09 3.56 -22.09
N VAL A 422 17.95 4.42 -22.59
CA VAL A 422 18.57 5.50 -21.78
C VAL A 422 17.52 6.50 -21.32
N VAL A 423 16.59 6.90 -22.20
CA VAL A 423 15.50 7.83 -21.83
C VAL A 423 14.51 7.14 -20.89
N TYR A 424 14.15 5.89 -21.17
CA TYR A 424 13.30 5.08 -20.28
C TYR A 424 13.91 5.00 -18.88
N SER A 425 15.17 4.57 -18.79
CA SER A 425 15.89 4.46 -17.52
C SER A 425 16.02 5.80 -16.81
N GLY A 426 16.24 6.90 -17.54
CA GLY A 426 16.29 8.24 -16.98
C GLY A 426 14.97 8.63 -16.30
N VAL A 427 13.82 8.38 -16.92
CA VAL A 427 12.51 8.64 -16.32
C VAL A 427 12.26 7.69 -15.14
N TRP A 428 12.59 6.41 -15.28
CA TRP A 428 12.48 5.43 -14.21
C TRP A 428 13.29 5.83 -12.96
N PHE A 429 14.59 6.12 -13.12
CA PHE A 429 15.45 6.53 -12.01
C PHE A 429 15.02 7.85 -11.39
N SER A 430 14.41 8.78 -12.15
CA SER A 430 13.86 10.01 -11.59
C SER A 430 12.78 9.75 -10.54
N VAL A 431 12.03 8.66 -10.68
CA VAL A 431 11.01 8.22 -9.71
C VAL A 431 11.63 7.34 -8.61
N ALA A 432 12.53 6.42 -8.97
CA ALA A 432 13.17 5.54 -8.01
C ALA A 432 13.98 6.31 -6.95
N MET A 433 14.65 7.41 -7.38
CA MET A 433 15.46 8.27 -6.49
C MET A 433 14.62 9.34 -5.76
N LEU A 434 13.31 9.41 -5.98
CA LEU A 434 12.47 10.54 -5.56
C LEU A 434 12.22 10.59 -4.05
N THR A 435 12.02 9.45 -3.37
CA THR A 435 11.56 9.43 -1.97
C THR A 435 12.50 10.18 -1.01
N PRO A 436 13.83 9.97 -0.99
CA PRO A 436 14.70 10.71 -0.11
C PRO A 436 14.68 12.21 -0.36
N VAL A 437 14.63 12.63 -1.65
CA VAL A 437 14.55 14.05 -2.04
C VAL A 437 13.26 14.68 -1.50
N VAL A 438 12.12 14.00 -1.68
CA VAL A 438 10.81 14.47 -1.19
C VAL A 438 10.81 14.61 0.32
N VAL A 439 11.34 13.63 1.04
CA VAL A 439 11.37 13.66 2.50
C VAL A 439 12.27 14.80 3.01
N VAL A 440 13.50 14.91 2.48
CA VAL A 440 14.42 15.98 2.89
C VAL A 440 13.84 17.36 2.55
N TRP A 441 13.25 17.52 1.35
CA TRP A 441 12.60 18.78 0.97
C TRP A 441 11.39 19.08 1.85
N GLY A 442 10.57 18.06 2.18
CA GLY A 442 9.44 18.20 3.09
C GLY A 442 9.87 18.66 4.48
N VAL A 443 10.89 18.01 5.06
CA VAL A 443 11.50 18.40 6.33
C VAL A 443 12.01 19.84 6.30
N ALA A 444 12.80 20.20 5.30
CA ALA A 444 13.31 21.55 5.14
C ALA A 444 12.16 22.58 5.00
N SER A 445 11.11 22.22 4.27
CA SER A 445 9.92 23.06 4.11
C SER A 445 9.17 23.26 5.43
N ILE A 446 8.95 22.19 6.21
CA ILE A 446 8.28 22.26 7.52
C ILE A 446 9.07 23.17 8.47
N LEU A 447 10.39 23.01 8.55
CA LEU A 447 11.26 23.84 9.38
C LEU A 447 11.26 25.32 8.95
N ALA A 448 11.32 25.57 7.63
CA ALA A 448 11.26 26.94 7.08
C ALA A 448 9.91 27.61 7.23
N LEU A 449 8.82 26.84 7.19
CA LEU A 449 7.45 27.36 7.34
C LEU A 449 7.08 27.62 8.80
N ARG A 450 7.83 27.08 9.75
CA ARG A 450 7.65 27.29 11.19
C ARG A 450 7.83 28.76 11.61
N SER A 451 8.71 29.49 10.92
CA SER A 451 8.98 30.92 11.17
C SER A 451 8.11 31.88 10.36
N ARG A 452 7.19 31.36 9.55
CA ARG A 452 6.34 32.16 8.64
C ARG A 452 4.87 31.99 9.00
N ASP A 453 4.21 33.08 9.38
CA ASP A 453 2.75 33.12 9.71
C ASP A 453 1.82 32.77 8.52
N ARG A 454 2.39 32.51 7.34
CA ARG A 454 1.62 32.29 6.10
C ARG A 454 1.01 30.90 5.95
N VAL A 455 1.45 29.92 6.74
CA VAL A 455 0.98 28.53 6.68
C VAL A 455 0.38 28.15 8.02
N SER A 456 -0.86 27.66 7.99
CA SER A 456 -1.55 27.27 9.20
C SER A 456 -0.85 26.07 9.88
N LYS A 457 -0.99 25.96 11.20
CA LYS A 457 -0.54 24.81 11.98
C LYS A 457 -1.06 23.50 11.39
N LEU A 458 -2.36 23.46 11.04
CA LEU A 458 -2.99 22.29 10.42
C LEU A 458 -2.27 21.85 9.14
N GLN A 459 -1.91 22.78 8.25
CA GLN A 459 -1.20 22.46 7.01
C GLN A 459 0.20 21.89 7.28
N ARG A 460 0.91 22.40 8.31
CA ARG A 460 2.22 21.88 8.71
C ARG A 460 2.09 20.45 9.27
N GLU A 461 1.08 20.18 10.08
CA GLU A 461 0.81 18.84 10.64
C GLU A 461 0.40 17.85 9.54
N GLN A 462 -0.45 18.27 8.59
CA GLN A 462 -0.81 17.44 7.43
C GLN A 462 0.40 17.08 6.57
N LEU A 463 1.29 18.06 6.35
CA LEU A 463 2.53 17.83 5.62
C LEU A 463 3.48 16.89 6.38
N ALA A 464 3.64 17.09 7.69
CA ALA A 464 4.47 16.23 8.53
C ALA A 464 4.00 14.78 8.55
N LEU A 465 2.68 14.55 8.56
CA LEU A 465 2.11 13.20 8.44
C LEU A 465 2.59 12.49 7.17
N LEU A 466 2.40 13.14 6.01
CA LEU A 466 2.75 12.52 4.72
C LEU A 466 4.26 12.32 4.58
N VAL A 467 5.07 13.26 5.06
CA VAL A 467 6.54 13.15 5.06
C VAL A 467 7.00 12.01 5.98
N ALA A 468 6.43 11.87 7.18
CA ALA A 468 6.79 10.78 8.10
C ALA A 468 6.40 9.41 7.53
N LEU A 469 5.20 9.29 6.92
CA LEU A 469 4.78 8.05 6.28
C LEU A 469 5.61 7.72 5.04
N ALA A 470 5.94 8.69 4.19
CA ALA A 470 6.84 8.47 3.06
C ALA A 470 8.23 8.00 3.51
N ALA A 471 8.76 8.59 4.60
CA ALA A 471 10.07 8.25 5.14
C ALA A 471 10.14 6.82 5.70
N THR A 472 9.08 6.34 6.34
CA THR A 472 9.09 5.02 6.98
C THR A 472 8.54 3.92 6.06
N CYS A 473 7.47 4.18 5.29
CA CYS A 473 6.89 3.17 4.41
C CYS A 473 7.80 2.83 3.22
N THR A 474 8.78 3.69 2.86
CA THR A 474 9.79 3.33 1.84
C THR A 474 10.67 2.14 2.24
N LEU A 475 10.75 1.84 3.55
CA LEU A 475 11.47 0.66 4.08
C LEU A 475 10.88 -0.67 3.59
N VAL A 476 9.68 -0.68 3.01
CA VAL A 476 9.12 -1.88 2.34
C VAL A 476 10.06 -2.41 1.26
N GLN A 477 10.89 -1.57 0.66
CA GLN A 477 11.87 -1.95 -0.36
C GLN A 477 13.08 -2.70 0.20
N TYR A 478 13.32 -2.67 1.51
CA TYR A 478 14.41 -3.43 2.14
C TYR A 478 13.94 -4.85 2.50
N PRO A 479 14.73 -5.90 2.25
CA PRO A 479 16.09 -5.92 1.65
C PRO A 479 16.11 -6.18 0.13
N PHE A 480 14.97 -6.10 -0.55
CA PHE A 480 14.80 -6.45 -1.97
C PHE A 480 14.25 -5.26 -2.79
N PRO A 481 15.10 -4.26 -3.12
CA PRO A 481 14.69 -3.03 -3.80
C PRO A 481 14.52 -3.23 -5.31
N VAL A 482 13.64 -4.14 -5.71
CA VAL A 482 13.24 -4.31 -7.10
C VAL A 482 12.06 -3.40 -7.45
N PRO A 483 11.75 -3.17 -8.74
CA PRO A 483 10.74 -2.22 -9.19
C PRO A 483 9.39 -2.34 -8.50
N ILE A 484 8.90 -3.56 -8.27
CA ILE A 484 7.61 -3.78 -7.61
C ILE A 484 7.57 -3.25 -6.17
N TYR A 485 8.68 -3.34 -5.43
CA TYR A 485 8.74 -2.85 -4.06
C TYR A 485 8.75 -1.32 -3.99
N LEU A 486 9.25 -0.64 -5.03
CA LEU A 486 9.05 0.81 -5.18
C LEU A 486 7.56 1.14 -5.34
N CYS A 487 6.83 0.38 -6.15
CA CYS A 487 5.40 0.58 -6.36
C CYS A 487 4.56 0.46 -5.07
N TYR A 488 5.01 -0.31 -4.07
CA TYR A 488 4.34 -0.40 -2.76
C TYR A 488 4.52 0.86 -1.89
N ALA A 489 5.53 1.69 -2.13
CA ALA A 489 5.82 2.89 -1.34
C ALA A 489 5.48 4.20 -2.07
N LEU A 490 5.58 4.20 -3.39
CA LEU A 490 5.57 5.39 -4.23
C LEU A 490 4.29 6.24 -4.09
N PRO A 491 3.06 5.69 -3.97
CA PRO A 491 1.86 6.49 -3.80
C PRO A 491 1.92 7.47 -2.63
N LEU A 492 2.48 7.07 -1.48
CA LEU A 492 2.66 7.95 -0.32
C LEU A 492 3.70 9.04 -0.58
N THR A 493 4.78 8.71 -1.29
CA THR A 493 5.79 9.69 -1.71
C THR A 493 5.22 10.73 -2.67
N LEU A 494 4.39 10.31 -3.64
CA LEU A 494 3.74 11.23 -4.58
C LEU A 494 2.75 12.17 -3.87
N LEU A 495 1.98 11.66 -2.92
CA LEU A 495 1.09 12.47 -2.09
C LEU A 495 1.88 13.49 -1.25
N ALA A 496 3.01 13.08 -0.66
CA ALA A 496 3.90 13.98 0.08
C ALA A 496 4.48 15.07 -0.84
N LEU A 497 4.96 14.71 -2.04
CA LEU A 497 5.47 15.67 -3.02
C LEU A 497 4.43 16.72 -3.40
N VAL A 498 3.21 16.29 -3.72
CA VAL A 498 2.11 17.20 -4.07
C VAL A 498 1.78 18.12 -2.89
N ALA A 499 1.73 17.58 -1.67
CA ALA A 499 1.50 18.36 -0.46
C ALA A 499 2.59 19.43 -0.24
N ILE A 500 3.86 19.10 -0.44
CA ILE A 500 4.98 20.05 -0.33
C ILE A 500 4.82 21.19 -1.34
N VAL A 501 4.70 20.85 -2.63
CA VAL A 501 4.64 21.83 -3.72
C VAL A 501 3.49 22.82 -3.52
N THR A 502 2.32 22.31 -3.15
CA THR A 502 1.11 23.14 -2.99
C THR A 502 1.09 23.95 -1.70
N THR A 503 1.69 23.44 -0.60
CA THR A 503 1.77 24.16 0.68
C THR A 503 2.79 25.30 0.63
N VAL A 504 3.95 25.08 0.00
CA VAL A 504 5.02 26.08 -0.05
C VAL A 504 4.63 27.28 -0.92
N ARG A 505 3.88 27.08 -2.01
CA ARG A 505 3.48 28.15 -2.95
C ARG A 505 2.09 27.92 -3.53
N LYS A 506 1.06 28.19 -2.71
CA LYS A 506 -0.35 28.13 -3.11
C LYS A 506 -0.58 28.87 -4.45
N GLN A 507 -1.07 28.20 -5.47
CA GLN A 507 -1.42 28.68 -6.82
C GLN A 507 -0.28 28.96 -7.81
N ARG A 508 0.99 29.00 -7.42
CA ARG A 508 2.09 29.20 -8.37
C ARG A 508 2.59 27.85 -8.91
N GLY A 509 2.87 27.78 -10.19
CA GLY A 509 3.38 26.57 -10.83
C GLY A 509 2.35 25.47 -11.12
N THR A 510 1.05 25.76 -10.98
CA THR A 510 -0.02 24.77 -11.20
C THR A 510 0.05 24.13 -12.58
N TYR A 511 0.35 24.89 -13.62
CA TYR A 511 0.47 24.35 -14.99
C TYR A 511 1.70 23.43 -15.15
N VAL A 512 2.82 23.80 -14.53
CA VAL A 512 4.05 22.98 -14.55
C VAL A 512 3.80 21.69 -13.76
N LEU A 513 3.21 21.79 -12.58
CA LEU A 513 2.85 20.60 -11.78
C LEU A 513 1.89 19.70 -12.55
N ALA A 514 0.83 20.24 -13.15
CA ALA A 514 -0.13 19.46 -13.92
C ALA A 514 0.54 18.78 -15.14
N SER A 515 1.46 19.48 -15.82
CA SER A 515 2.20 18.91 -16.94
C SER A 515 3.14 17.78 -16.52
N LEU A 516 3.81 17.92 -15.38
CA LEU A 516 4.68 16.86 -14.83
C LEU A 516 3.87 15.66 -14.33
N VAL A 517 2.72 15.90 -13.67
CA VAL A 517 1.78 14.82 -13.30
C VAL A 517 1.29 14.11 -14.56
N GLY A 518 0.95 14.86 -15.62
CA GLY A 518 0.58 14.31 -16.92
C GLY A 518 1.69 13.47 -17.55
N LEU A 519 2.95 13.93 -17.50
CA LEU A 519 4.11 13.18 -17.98
C LEU A 519 4.23 11.82 -17.29
N TYR A 520 4.31 11.82 -15.96
CA TYR A 520 4.52 10.60 -15.20
C TYR A 520 3.30 9.66 -15.22
N LEU A 521 2.08 10.21 -15.27
CA LEU A 521 0.87 9.43 -15.48
C LEU A 521 0.89 8.73 -16.84
N THR A 522 1.17 9.48 -17.92
CA THR A 522 1.23 8.90 -19.27
C THR A 522 2.37 7.90 -19.39
N PHE A 523 3.55 8.21 -18.84
CA PHE A 523 4.67 7.27 -18.79
C PHE A 523 4.28 5.99 -18.04
N GLY A 524 3.62 6.10 -16.88
CA GLY A 524 3.12 4.95 -16.13
C GLY A 524 2.17 4.07 -16.94
N VAL A 525 1.22 4.70 -17.64
CA VAL A 525 0.23 3.98 -18.46
C VAL A 525 0.83 3.41 -19.74
N VAL A 526 1.70 4.18 -20.43
CA VAL A 526 2.18 3.83 -21.79
C VAL A 526 3.49 3.05 -21.76
N SER A 527 4.37 3.28 -20.79
CA SER A 527 5.73 2.72 -20.80
C SER A 527 5.99 1.66 -19.72
N LEU A 528 5.37 1.76 -18.55
CA LEU A 528 5.45 0.69 -17.55
C LEU A 528 4.65 -0.53 -17.99
N ILE A 529 3.45 -0.30 -18.48
CA ILE A 529 2.54 -1.36 -18.91
C ILE A 529 2.91 -1.97 -20.27
N PRO A 530 3.39 -1.25 -21.30
CA PRO A 530 3.73 -1.94 -22.56
C PRO A 530 5.01 -2.76 -22.57
N ARG A 531 5.91 -2.64 -21.62
CA ARG A 531 6.88 -3.73 -21.45
C ARG A 531 6.17 -5.00 -20.96
N HIS A 532 5.15 -4.86 -20.13
CA HIS A 532 4.22 -5.92 -19.80
C HIS A 532 3.08 -6.07 -20.85
N LEU A 533 2.74 -5.05 -21.66
CA LEU A 533 1.74 -5.09 -22.72
C LEU A 533 2.29 -5.53 -24.09
N ALA A 534 3.58 -5.51 -24.35
CA ALA A 534 4.13 -6.22 -25.51
C ALA A 534 4.05 -7.74 -25.28
N GLU A 535 4.31 -8.17 -24.07
CA GLU A 535 3.91 -9.47 -23.56
C GLU A 535 2.37 -9.62 -23.61
N TYR A 536 1.60 -8.59 -23.30
CA TYR A 536 0.15 -8.54 -23.30
C TYR A 536 -0.50 -8.54 -24.69
N SER A 537 0.06 -7.90 -25.71
CA SER A 537 -0.50 -7.95 -27.06
C SER A 537 -0.29 -9.31 -27.73
N HIS A 538 0.79 -10.00 -27.42
CA HIS A 538 0.95 -11.42 -27.74
C HIS A 538 -0.03 -12.27 -26.91
N ALA A 539 -0.18 -12.00 -25.62
CA ALA A 539 -1.08 -12.67 -24.72
C ALA A 539 -2.55 -12.55 -25.08
N VAL A 540 -3.00 -11.40 -25.58
CA VAL A 540 -4.41 -11.22 -26.03
C VAL A 540 -4.76 -12.12 -27.20
N ALA A 541 -3.79 -12.46 -28.06
CA ALA A 541 -4.03 -13.31 -29.23
C ALA A 541 -4.08 -14.81 -28.90
N HIS A 542 -3.48 -15.25 -27.80
CA HIS A 542 -3.30 -16.68 -27.47
C HIS A 542 -3.67 -17.04 -26.02
N ARG A 543 -4.60 -16.32 -25.40
CA ARG A 543 -5.01 -16.55 -24.01
C ARG A 543 -5.89 -17.76 -23.86
N ASP A 544 -5.33 -18.79 -23.28
CA ASP A 544 -6.12 -19.89 -22.75
C ASP A 544 -6.45 -19.66 -21.27
N LEU A 545 -7.70 -19.92 -20.91
CA LEU A 545 -8.09 -19.97 -19.51
C LEU A 545 -7.44 -21.22 -18.90
N LEU A 546 -6.81 -21.08 -17.74
CA LEU A 546 -6.30 -22.22 -16.98
C LEU A 546 -7.45 -23.16 -16.63
N ARG A 547 -7.56 -24.30 -17.33
CA ARG A 547 -8.70 -25.23 -17.29
C ARG A 547 -8.65 -26.25 -16.18
N VAL A 548 -7.75 -26.11 -15.22
CA VAL A 548 -7.68 -26.99 -14.06
C VAL A 548 -8.65 -26.55 -12.98
N PRO A 549 -9.15 -27.45 -12.14
CA PRO A 549 -9.87 -27.07 -10.93
C PRO A 549 -9.09 -26.04 -10.13
N ARG A 550 -9.74 -25.03 -9.55
CA ARG A 550 -9.07 -23.94 -8.83
C ARG A 550 -8.22 -22.95 -9.65
N GLY A 551 -8.24 -23.04 -10.98
CA GLY A 551 -7.62 -22.03 -11.86
C GLY A 551 -8.42 -20.72 -11.89
N GLY A 552 -9.08 -20.46 -13.01
CA GLY A 552 -9.94 -19.30 -13.22
C GLY A 552 -9.20 -18.08 -13.76
N LEU A 553 -7.91 -18.17 -14.04
CA LEU A 553 -7.09 -17.13 -14.66
C LEU A 553 -6.81 -17.47 -16.14
N GLN A 554 -6.64 -16.44 -16.95
CA GLN A 554 -6.14 -16.54 -18.31
C GLN A 554 -4.61 -16.43 -18.25
N ILE A 555 -3.92 -17.51 -18.57
CA ILE A 555 -2.45 -17.55 -18.59
C ILE A 555 -1.95 -17.68 -20.02
N GLU A 556 -0.78 -17.11 -20.27
CA GLU A 556 -0.05 -17.27 -21.51
C GLU A 556 0.64 -18.63 -21.57
N ASP A 557 0.51 -19.28 -22.73
CA ASP A 557 1.41 -20.30 -23.30
C ASP A 557 2.01 -21.36 -22.34
N GLU A 558 1.26 -21.71 -21.27
CA GLU A 558 1.67 -22.80 -20.38
C GLU A 558 0.65 -23.95 -20.36
N PRO A 559 0.31 -24.54 -21.53
CA PRO A 559 -0.69 -25.61 -21.61
C PRO A 559 -0.27 -26.86 -20.83
N PHE A 560 1.00 -26.97 -20.47
CA PHE A 560 1.52 -28.08 -19.69
C PHE A 560 0.96 -28.12 -18.26
N PHE A 561 0.53 -27.00 -17.66
CA PHE A 561 -0.03 -27.01 -16.30
C PHE A 561 -1.31 -27.82 -16.20
N GLU A 562 -2.19 -27.77 -17.21
CA GLU A 562 -3.39 -28.61 -17.24
C GLU A 562 -3.01 -30.10 -17.30
N THR A 563 -2.13 -30.46 -18.23
CA THR A 563 -1.67 -31.83 -18.42
C THR A 563 -0.90 -32.33 -17.18
N LEU A 564 -0.02 -31.50 -16.64
CA LEU A 564 0.74 -31.80 -15.42
C LEU A 564 -0.21 -32.05 -14.23
N THR A 565 -1.21 -31.19 -14.03
CA THR A 565 -2.16 -31.32 -12.91
C THR A 565 -2.93 -32.63 -12.99
N ILE A 566 -3.43 -32.97 -14.18
CA ILE A 566 -4.14 -34.25 -14.42
C ILE A 566 -3.20 -35.42 -14.16
N PHE A 567 -1.98 -35.38 -14.69
CA PHE A 567 -0.98 -36.42 -14.51
C PHE A 567 -0.65 -36.65 -13.01
N LEU A 568 -0.42 -35.56 -12.26
CA LEU A 568 -0.12 -35.65 -10.83
C LEU A 568 -1.27 -36.26 -10.03
N GLN A 569 -2.51 -35.87 -10.33
CA GLN A 569 -3.70 -36.43 -9.67
C GLN A 569 -3.88 -37.92 -9.98
N GLN A 570 -3.57 -38.37 -11.20
CA GLN A 570 -3.67 -39.79 -11.60
C GLN A 570 -2.63 -40.68 -10.89
N HIS A 571 -1.40 -40.18 -10.69
CA HIS A 571 -0.32 -40.94 -10.12
C HIS A 571 -0.19 -40.80 -8.59
N ALA A 572 -0.83 -39.81 -7.97
CA ALA A 572 -0.86 -39.62 -6.53
C ALA A 572 -2.06 -40.34 -5.87
N ALA A 573 -2.16 -41.66 -6.04
CA ALA A 573 -3.29 -42.50 -5.60
C ALA A 573 -3.62 -42.37 -4.10
N ASN A 574 -2.64 -42.01 -3.26
CA ASN A 574 -2.82 -41.77 -1.83
C ASN A 574 -3.07 -40.30 -1.46
N GLY A 575 -3.21 -39.43 -2.44
CA GLY A 575 -3.43 -37.98 -2.24
C GLY A 575 -2.22 -37.21 -1.70
N LEU A 576 -1.02 -37.83 -1.69
CA LEU A 576 0.22 -37.25 -1.20
C LEU A 576 1.18 -36.93 -2.36
N MET A 577 1.84 -35.79 -2.28
CA MET A 577 2.86 -35.36 -3.24
C MET A 577 4.00 -34.64 -2.50
N TYR A 578 5.20 -34.72 -3.06
CA TYR A 578 6.25 -33.76 -2.76
C TYR A 578 6.54 -32.96 -4.03
N ALA A 579 6.44 -31.64 -3.94
CA ALA A 579 6.97 -30.73 -4.94
C ALA A 579 8.18 -30.02 -4.34
N GLY A 580 9.22 -29.84 -5.15
CA GLY A 580 10.44 -29.18 -4.73
C GLY A 580 10.22 -27.72 -4.36
N ASN A 581 11.30 -27.00 -4.05
CA ASN A 581 11.28 -25.59 -3.72
C ASN A 581 10.60 -24.76 -4.83
N ASP A 582 9.92 -23.70 -4.46
CA ASP A 582 9.23 -22.76 -5.35
C ASP A 582 8.11 -23.40 -6.23
N CYS A 583 7.39 -24.41 -5.70
CA CYS A 583 6.28 -25.07 -6.42
C CYS A 583 4.93 -25.10 -5.63
N PRO A 584 4.58 -24.07 -4.84
CA PRO A 584 3.36 -24.11 -4.02
C PRO A 584 2.09 -24.14 -4.86
N GLU A 585 2.11 -23.61 -6.10
CA GLU A 585 0.99 -23.63 -7.04
C GLU A 585 0.53 -25.06 -7.37
N LEU A 586 1.45 -26.02 -7.42
CA LEU A 586 1.10 -27.42 -7.73
C LEU A 586 0.24 -28.04 -6.63
N TYR A 587 0.51 -27.75 -5.36
CA TYR A 587 -0.35 -28.22 -4.26
C TYR A 587 -1.73 -27.58 -4.33
N PHE A 588 -1.80 -26.31 -4.64
CA PHE A 588 -3.06 -25.60 -4.76
C PHE A 588 -3.91 -26.12 -5.93
N LEU A 589 -3.32 -26.22 -7.13
CA LEU A 589 -4.02 -26.61 -8.35
C LEU A 589 -4.47 -28.07 -8.30
N THR A 590 -3.61 -28.98 -7.80
CA THR A 590 -3.93 -30.42 -7.71
C THR A 590 -4.83 -30.78 -6.54
N GLY A 591 -4.78 -30.01 -5.46
CA GLY A 591 -5.41 -30.32 -4.18
C GLY A 591 -4.70 -31.46 -3.43
N LEU A 592 -3.55 -31.91 -3.88
CA LEU A 592 -2.73 -32.92 -3.22
C LEU A 592 -2.07 -32.35 -1.96
N LYS A 593 -1.82 -33.20 -0.99
CA LYS A 593 -1.21 -32.79 0.29
C LYS A 593 0.29 -32.90 0.22
N ASN A 594 0.97 -31.86 0.70
CA ASN A 594 2.40 -31.87 0.91
C ASN A 594 2.78 -32.87 2.02
N VAL A 595 3.84 -33.63 1.82
CA VAL A 595 4.41 -34.56 2.82
C VAL A 595 5.32 -33.85 3.83
N THR A 596 5.68 -32.59 3.57
CA THR A 596 6.42 -31.70 4.48
C THR A 596 5.49 -30.61 5.05
N ARG A 597 5.99 -29.85 6.03
CA ARG A 597 5.21 -28.72 6.61
C ARG A 597 5.33 -27.43 5.79
N ASP A 598 6.36 -27.33 4.95
CA ASP A 598 6.68 -26.17 4.15
C ASP A 598 6.27 -26.39 2.70
N ASP A 599 5.35 -25.61 2.18
CA ASP A 599 4.84 -25.71 0.80
C ASP A 599 5.75 -24.99 -0.20
N ASP A 600 6.71 -24.18 0.26
CA ASP A 600 7.65 -23.41 -0.58
C ASP A 600 9.05 -24.02 -0.63
N GLY A 601 9.45 -24.77 0.39
CA GLY A 601 10.74 -25.47 0.39
C GLY A 601 11.21 -25.93 1.76
N ALA A 602 11.15 -27.25 2.00
CA ALA A 602 11.59 -27.84 3.24
C ALA A 602 13.10 -28.15 3.25
N PRO A 603 13.76 -28.15 4.43
CA PRO A 603 15.15 -28.59 4.56
C PRO A 603 15.37 -30.00 4.02
N PRO A 604 16.53 -30.30 3.38
CA PRO A 604 16.81 -31.59 2.78
C PRO A 604 16.58 -32.80 3.71
N GLU A 605 16.94 -32.65 4.99
CA GLU A 605 16.76 -33.72 6.00
C GLU A 605 15.27 -34.04 6.23
N GLU A 606 14.42 -33.04 6.28
CA GLU A 606 12.96 -33.20 6.43
C GLU A 606 12.36 -33.87 5.20
N VAL A 607 12.78 -33.44 4.00
CA VAL A 607 12.36 -34.03 2.73
C VAL A 607 12.76 -35.52 2.68
N LEU A 608 14.04 -35.87 2.95
CA LEU A 608 14.50 -37.23 2.95
C LEU A 608 13.74 -38.10 3.95
N LYS A 609 13.45 -37.58 5.15
CA LYS A 609 12.64 -38.28 6.16
C LYS A 609 11.23 -38.50 5.64
N ALA A 610 10.59 -37.47 5.08
CA ALA A 610 9.23 -37.56 4.53
C ALA A 610 9.16 -38.57 3.38
N LEU A 611 10.08 -38.54 2.42
CA LEU A 611 10.15 -39.49 1.31
C LEU A 611 10.26 -40.93 1.79
N ARG A 612 10.93 -41.19 2.92
CA ARG A 612 11.12 -42.54 3.48
C ARG A 612 9.94 -43.05 4.29
N SER A 613 9.18 -42.16 4.94
CA SER A 613 8.17 -42.53 5.95
C SER A 613 6.71 -42.41 5.49
N THR A 614 6.40 -41.60 4.46
CA THR A 614 5.01 -41.25 4.13
C THR A 614 4.39 -42.08 3.00
N GLY A 615 5.19 -42.89 2.28
CA GLY A 615 4.71 -43.66 1.13
C GLY A 615 4.26 -42.77 -0.04
N VAL A 616 4.82 -41.59 -0.17
CA VAL A 616 4.56 -40.69 -1.31
C VAL A 616 4.88 -41.40 -2.63
N LYS A 617 4.01 -41.23 -3.62
CA LYS A 617 4.14 -41.92 -4.93
C LYS A 617 4.57 -41.00 -6.06
N VAL A 618 4.44 -39.69 -5.89
CA VAL A 618 4.78 -38.69 -6.91
C VAL A 618 5.65 -37.59 -6.31
N VAL A 619 6.73 -37.30 -7.00
CA VAL A 619 7.68 -36.23 -6.66
C VAL A 619 7.84 -35.32 -7.88
N VAL A 620 7.73 -34.00 -7.67
CA VAL A 620 8.00 -32.98 -8.69
C VAL A 620 9.25 -32.20 -8.29
N ILE A 621 10.14 -31.99 -9.23
CA ILE A 621 11.36 -31.20 -9.05
C ILE A 621 11.31 -30.04 -10.04
N PHE A 622 11.52 -28.84 -9.53
CA PHE A 622 11.68 -27.64 -10.33
C PHE A 622 13.08 -27.63 -10.94
N ASP A 623 13.16 -27.68 -12.25
CA ASP A 623 14.42 -27.74 -13.00
C ASP A 623 14.56 -26.56 -13.93
N SER A 624 14.93 -25.40 -13.37
CA SER A 624 15.20 -24.18 -14.11
C SER A 624 16.56 -23.60 -13.77
N PRO A 625 17.43 -23.35 -14.77
CA PRO A 625 18.74 -22.74 -14.56
C PRO A 625 18.66 -21.27 -14.11
N TYR A 626 17.51 -20.63 -14.26
CA TYR A 626 17.29 -19.21 -13.93
C TYR A 626 17.03 -18.97 -12.44
N PHE A 627 16.72 -20.02 -11.67
CA PHE A 627 16.40 -19.93 -10.23
C PHE A 627 17.29 -20.87 -9.41
N PRO A 628 18.55 -20.50 -9.13
CA PRO A 628 19.46 -21.35 -8.35
C PRO A 628 18.96 -21.69 -6.95
N SER A 629 18.16 -20.80 -6.34
CA SER A 629 17.55 -21.01 -5.01
C SER A 629 16.50 -22.10 -4.98
N ALA A 630 15.85 -22.36 -6.12
CA ALA A 630 14.83 -23.40 -6.28
C ALA A 630 15.41 -24.79 -6.56
N GLN A 631 16.72 -24.91 -6.76
CA GLN A 631 17.35 -26.20 -7.06
C GLN A 631 17.23 -27.16 -5.89
N THR A 632 16.79 -28.38 -6.20
CA THR A 632 16.74 -29.47 -5.25
C THR A 632 18.17 -29.91 -4.86
N SER A 633 18.40 -30.16 -3.58
CA SER A 633 19.70 -30.59 -3.11
C SER A 633 20.12 -31.91 -3.79
N PRO A 634 21.42 -32.10 -4.10
CA PRO A 634 21.92 -33.35 -4.75
C PRO A 634 21.54 -34.63 -4.00
N GLU A 635 21.48 -34.55 -2.68
CA GLU A 635 21.12 -35.69 -1.81
C GLU A 635 19.66 -36.11 -1.98
N VAL A 636 18.75 -35.13 -2.02
CA VAL A 636 17.32 -35.36 -2.26
C VAL A 636 17.09 -35.89 -3.67
N LEU A 637 17.76 -35.29 -4.67
CA LEU A 637 17.68 -35.78 -6.06
C LEU A 637 18.16 -37.22 -6.20
N ALA A 638 19.28 -37.59 -5.57
CA ALA A 638 19.80 -38.96 -5.59
C ALA A 638 18.81 -39.95 -4.95
N GLU A 639 18.18 -39.59 -3.82
CA GLU A 639 17.16 -40.45 -3.18
C GLU A 639 15.90 -40.58 -4.05
N VAL A 640 15.47 -39.51 -4.70
CA VAL A 640 14.33 -39.53 -5.62
C VAL A 640 14.61 -40.44 -6.81
N MET A 641 15.75 -40.31 -7.49
CA MET A 641 16.12 -41.12 -8.64
C MET A 641 16.26 -42.63 -8.27
N LYS A 642 16.66 -42.91 -7.03
CA LYS A 642 16.77 -44.29 -6.53
C LYS A 642 15.40 -44.92 -6.27
N ARG A 643 14.41 -44.16 -5.78
CA ARG A 643 13.12 -44.69 -5.32
C ARG A 643 12.03 -44.67 -6.37
N PHE A 644 12.07 -43.71 -7.29
CA PHE A 644 11.07 -43.48 -8.30
C PHE A 644 11.60 -43.87 -9.68
N PRO A 645 11.23 -45.05 -10.19
CA PRO A 645 11.83 -45.61 -11.41
C PRO A 645 11.35 -44.88 -12.69
N HIS A 646 10.21 -44.19 -12.62
CA HIS A 646 9.65 -43.51 -13.78
C HIS A 646 9.87 -42.02 -13.67
N SER A 647 10.16 -41.38 -14.80
CA SER A 647 10.26 -39.92 -14.87
C SER A 647 9.78 -39.38 -16.20
N THR A 648 9.24 -38.18 -16.19
CA THR A 648 8.86 -37.39 -17.38
C THR A 648 9.02 -35.92 -17.13
N ARG A 649 9.06 -35.10 -18.20
CA ARG A 649 9.22 -33.65 -18.13
C ARG A 649 7.97 -32.94 -18.61
N PHE A 650 7.52 -31.92 -17.83
CA PHE A 650 6.48 -30.97 -18.19
C PHE A 650 7.06 -29.55 -18.07
N GLY A 651 7.42 -28.94 -19.20
CA GLY A 651 8.05 -27.62 -19.19
C GLY A 651 9.30 -27.58 -18.31
N ILE A 652 9.26 -26.80 -17.24
CA ILE A 652 10.32 -26.63 -16.24
C ILE A 652 10.25 -27.63 -15.09
N PHE A 653 9.25 -28.54 -15.07
CA PHE A 653 9.07 -29.53 -14.02
C PHE A 653 9.53 -30.92 -14.48
N LEU A 654 10.30 -31.56 -13.63
CA LEU A 654 10.69 -32.96 -13.78
C LEU A 654 9.89 -33.78 -12.76
N VAL A 655 9.02 -34.65 -13.27
CA VAL A 655 8.12 -35.46 -12.44
C VAL A 655 8.65 -36.88 -12.36
N PHE A 656 8.73 -37.38 -11.13
CA PHE A 656 9.12 -38.74 -10.81
C PHE A 656 7.95 -39.50 -10.14
N TRP A 657 7.73 -40.75 -10.46
CA TRP A 657 6.67 -41.53 -9.83
C TRP A 657 7.02 -43.02 -9.68
N GLN A 658 6.28 -43.69 -8.82
CA GLN A 658 6.30 -45.13 -8.63
C GLN A 658 4.87 -45.68 -8.66
N ASP A 659 4.71 -46.91 -9.14
CA ASP A 659 3.40 -47.58 -9.28
C ASP A 659 2.68 -47.81 -7.93
#